data_867b44e516d91d5a0635e64351761046
#
_entry.id   867b44e516d91d5a0635e64351761046
#
_cell.length_a   1.000
_cell.length_b   1.000
_cell.length_c   1.000
_cell.angle_alpha   90.00
_cell.angle_beta   90.00
_cell.angle_gamma   90.00
#
_symmetry.space_group_name_H-M   'P 1'
#
loop_
_entity.id
_entity.type
_entity.pdbx_description
1 polymer ?
#
loop_
_entity_poly.entity_id
_entity_poly.type
_entity_poly.pdbx_seq_one_letter_code
_entity_poly.pdbx_strand_id
1 'polypeptide(L)'
;MQGSPKPGMRSNGFFLLILIVLSTLIFFPVFIPRDNTFLKTISVLARYNSTRFLPVVGLLLLGALTIKDQRTSMAAAALVIFPVFALTLNGLWAGAYSENNVIAGLIPRTDAFSFYGSAVSLIETGFLTGYTRRRPLFGGLLAFLLWISTGNLQIALTLLTYLLALVTFFSVLELRKMIGQPAAVLFFLILFLFMRKYIGITMSENLGVLLGITAFTLFLIFLQTTNADRKKQVIFFLSSNFVFALAQNARPGAIATLPFLILFAGWFFRDRKKWSWKWMLVTTVVIISAFLINTAVFNLTALPGGSQTNNIGFGIYGLVAGGKGWEQIFVDHPELNTLSGNQFEQAVFQYIWEQLSANPMNFVQGMLVQFKTLFSFAEANSIYSFVWEKNRIFSYALITTIYLLSLAGIVSSFLKKQQKIILPLLIFGLGFLASLVVAPAYQTRHMRVYAATIPFLGFLPSIGVYYLVELFSKKIRAFSLFTTALDYPVQKGVLICSVLLALLIIFGPITIRFIAPDEIPPSPTCKEGEDAVFMAYYPGSSIHIYRNDPSITTWVPILSQLDYKGSIHSICCDAEINYFKYIPVPTTMYPAVNLLTDKLIYMIVKEELLPDRYGHLQICGHIEDVHKQPSDSGFLYPSSIQPID
;
A
#
# COMPACT_ATOMS: atom_id res chain seq x y z
N MET A 1 21.02 0.44 49.00
CA MET A 1 21.88 -0.11 47.92
C MET A 1 21.40 0.41 46.59
N GLN A 2 22.06 1.43 46.07
CA GLN A 2 21.75 2.00 44.74
C GLN A 2 22.27 1.01 43.68
N GLY A 3 21.35 0.36 42.98
CA GLY A 3 21.70 -0.50 41.86
C GLY A 3 22.31 0.32 40.73
N SER A 4 23.58 0.10 40.41
CA SER A 4 24.26 0.66 39.26
C SER A 4 23.41 0.39 37.97
N PRO A 5 23.23 1.36 37.07
CA PRO A 5 22.49 1.15 35.84
C PRO A 5 23.18 0.07 35.02
N LYS A 6 22.45 -0.99 34.66
CA LYS A 6 22.93 -2.06 33.78
C LYS A 6 23.55 -1.46 32.50
N PRO A 7 24.83 -1.71 32.19
CA PRO A 7 25.58 -1.06 31.11
C PRO A 7 25.06 -1.36 29.69
N GLY A 8 23.99 -2.17 29.52
CA GLY A 8 23.48 -2.59 28.23
C GLY A 8 22.47 -1.63 27.53
N MET A 9 21.90 -0.65 28.24
CA MET A 9 20.73 0.06 27.72
C MET A 9 21.08 1.21 26.75
N ARG A 10 22.24 1.88 26.93
CA ARG A 10 22.72 2.93 26.00
C ARG A 10 23.28 2.35 24.69
N SER A 11 23.87 1.16 24.74
CA SER A 11 24.50 0.51 23.58
C SER A 11 23.45 0.00 22.52
N ASN A 12 22.22 -0.28 22.92
CA ASN A 12 21.21 -0.85 22.05
C ASN A 12 20.52 0.21 21.15
N GLY A 13 20.32 1.44 21.63
CA GLY A 13 19.77 2.53 20.82
C GLY A 13 20.75 2.97 19.72
N PHE A 14 22.02 3.07 20.05
CA PHE A 14 23.08 3.40 19.11
C PHE A 14 23.24 2.32 18.02
N PHE A 15 23.18 1.04 18.41
CA PHE A 15 23.21 -0.06 17.45
C PHE A 15 22.01 -0.01 16.47
N LEU A 16 20.82 0.29 16.98
CA LEU A 16 19.62 0.42 16.13
C LEU A 16 19.75 1.57 15.12
N LEU A 17 20.32 2.70 15.54
CA LEU A 17 20.62 3.82 14.67
C LEU A 17 21.64 3.42 13.58
N ILE A 18 22.73 2.76 13.94
CA ILE A 18 23.71 2.25 12.99
C ILE A 18 23.04 1.29 12.00
N LEU A 19 22.16 0.42 12.47
CA LEU A 19 21.46 -0.54 11.61
C LEU A 19 20.55 0.16 10.61
N ILE A 20 19.83 1.21 11.03
CA ILE A 20 19.00 2.03 10.13
C ILE A 20 19.89 2.72 9.09
N VAL A 21 20.99 3.35 9.51
CA VAL A 21 21.93 4.00 8.59
C VAL A 21 22.52 3.00 7.59
N LEU A 22 22.98 1.84 8.06
CA LEU A 22 23.50 0.77 7.20
C LEU A 22 22.43 0.24 6.24
N SER A 23 21.19 0.04 6.71
CA SER A 23 20.10 -0.40 5.84
C SER A 23 19.77 0.63 4.75
N THR A 24 19.85 1.92 5.07
CA THR A 24 19.71 3.01 4.09
C THR A 24 20.84 2.94 3.06
N LEU A 25 22.08 2.80 3.49
CA LEU A 25 23.24 2.69 2.60
C LEU A 25 23.18 1.44 1.71
N ILE A 26 22.65 0.33 2.22
CA ILE A 26 22.48 -0.93 1.47
C ILE A 26 21.31 -0.83 0.48
N PHE A 27 20.28 -0.05 0.83
CA PHE A 27 19.10 0.11 -0.01
C PHE A 27 19.38 0.99 -1.25
N PHE A 28 20.06 2.13 -1.06
CA PHE A 28 20.29 3.10 -2.14
C PHE A 28 21.23 2.64 -3.26
N PRO A 29 22.35 1.94 -3.02
CA PRO A 29 23.23 1.50 -4.10
C PRO A 29 22.58 0.57 -5.14
N VAL A 30 21.45 -0.09 -4.79
CA VAL A 30 20.72 -0.94 -5.75
C VAL A 30 20.09 -0.11 -6.87
N PHE A 31 19.86 1.19 -6.64
CA PHE A 31 19.29 2.12 -7.62
C PHE A 31 20.32 2.82 -8.49
N ILE A 32 21.61 2.63 -8.22
CA ILE A 32 22.66 3.19 -9.07
C ILE A 32 22.65 2.44 -10.40
N PRO A 33 22.49 3.14 -11.56
CA PRO A 33 22.47 2.50 -12.85
C PRO A 33 23.80 1.81 -13.11
N ARG A 34 23.74 0.55 -13.40
CA ARG A 34 24.86 -0.24 -13.88
C ARG A 34 24.32 -1.18 -14.93
N ASP A 35 25.01 -1.31 -16.05
CA ASP A 35 24.74 -2.32 -17.10
C ASP A 35 24.99 -3.76 -16.59
N ASN A 36 24.64 -4.01 -15.33
CA ASN A 36 24.86 -5.29 -14.68
C ASN A 36 23.65 -6.21 -14.95
N THR A 37 23.80 -7.06 -15.94
CA THR A 37 22.81 -8.06 -16.37
C THR A 37 22.37 -8.96 -15.20
N PHE A 38 23.29 -9.28 -14.28
CA PHE A 38 22.99 -10.09 -13.09
C PHE A 38 22.02 -9.38 -12.14
N LEU A 39 22.31 -8.12 -11.80
CA LEU A 39 21.44 -7.30 -10.94
C LEU A 39 20.06 -7.11 -11.55
N LYS A 40 20.00 -6.80 -12.85
CA LYS A 40 18.75 -6.71 -13.61
C LYS A 40 17.96 -8.02 -13.53
N THR A 41 18.58 -9.16 -13.78
CA THR A 41 17.92 -10.46 -13.76
C THR A 41 17.34 -10.78 -12.37
N ILE A 42 18.12 -10.62 -11.29
CA ILE A 42 17.64 -10.86 -9.93
C ILE A 42 16.50 -9.90 -9.57
N SER A 43 16.59 -8.65 -9.96
CA SER A 43 15.55 -7.64 -9.70
C SER A 43 14.23 -8.00 -10.40
N VAL A 44 14.29 -8.39 -11.66
CA VAL A 44 13.11 -8.86 -12.42
C VAL A 44 12.53 -10.14 -11.83
N LEU A 45 13.39 -11.08 -11.36
CA LEU A 45 12.92 -12.26 -10.63
C LEU A 45 12.20 -11.89 -9.32
N ALA A 46 12.73 -10.94 -8.56
CA ALA A 46 12.12 -10.47 -7.32
C ALA A 46 10.71 -9.89 -7.55
N ARG A 47 10.52 -9.14 -8.63
CA ARG A 47 9.23 -8.53 -8.98
C ARG A 47 8.24 -9.52 -9.60
N TYR A 48 8.68 -10.30 -10.60
CA TYR A 48 7.78 -11.02 -11.52
C TYR A 48 7.82 -12.54 -11.40
N ASN A 49 8.79 -13.12 -10.69
CA ASN A 49 8.94 -14.57 -10.55
C ASN A 49 9.21 -14.99 -9.11
N SER A 50 8.19 -14.84 -8.26
CA SER A 50 8.30 -15.18 -6.84
C SER A 50 8.52 -16.69 -6.61
N THR A 51 8.11 -17.56 -7.52
CA THR A 51 8.32 -19.02 -7.39
C THR A 51 9.77 -19.41 -7.28
N ARG A 52 10.67 -18.70 -7.98
CA ARG A 52 12.12 -18.93 -7.93
C ARG A 52 12.81 -18.10 -6.86
N PHE A 53 12.30 -16.89 -6.61
CA PHE A 53 12.93 -15.93 -5.71
C PHE A 53 12.64 -16.20 -4.25
N LEU A 54 11.37 -16.45 -3.87
CA LEU A 54 10.95 -16.57 -2.49
C LEU A 54 11.56 -17.75 -1.71
N PRO A 55 11.76 -18.94 -2.28
CA PRO A 55 12.43 -20.02 -1.54
C PRO A 55 13.83 -19.63 -1.07
N VAL A 56 14.61 -18.96 -1.94
CA VAL A 56 15.95 -18.48 -1.61
C VAL A 56 15.91 -17.43 -0.51
N VAL A 57 15.03 -16.44 -0.65
CA VAL A 57 14.83 -15.41 0.38
C VAL A 57 14.37 -16.01 1.70
N GLY A 58 13.44 -16.96 1.67
CA GLY A 58 12.97 -17.66 2.86
C GLY A 58 14.08 -18.39 3.60
N LEU A 59 14.94 -19.11 2.87
CA LEU A 59 16.10 -19.81 3.44
C LEU A 59 17.13 -18.84 4.02
N LEU A 60 17.46 -17.77 3.30
CA LEU A 60 18.39 -16.74 3.80
C LEU A 60 17.84 -16.05 5.06
N LEU A 61 16.56 -15.68 5.05
CA LEU A 61 15.95 -15.05 6.22
C LEU A 61 15.84 -16.03 7.39
N LEU A 62 15.52 -17.30 7.14
CA LEU A 62 15.52 -18.33 8.18
C LEU A 62 16.92 -18.48 8.80
N GLY A 63 17.96 -18.58 7.97
CA GLY A 63 19.35 -18.62 8.43
C GLY A 63 19.70 -17.39 9.26
N ALA A 64 19.38 -16.18 8.80
CA ALA A 64 19.60 -14.93 9.53
C ALA A 64 18.89 -14.92 10.89
N LEU A 65 17.64 -15.37 10.93
CA LEU A 65 16.85 -15.41 12.15
C LEU A 65 17.26 -16.54 13.12
N THR A 66 17.99 -17.57 12.71
CA THR A 66 18.48 -18.65 13.59
C THR A 66 19.79 -18.29 14.29
N ILE A 67 20.47 -17.23 13.90
CA ILE A 67 21.70 -16.76 14.56
C ILE A 67 21.39 -16.43 16.02
N LYS A 68 22.20 -16.98 16.93
CA LYS A 68 22.01 -16.84 18.39
C LYS A 68 22.35 -15.45 18.92
N ASP A 69 23.39 -14.82 18.36
CA ASP A 69 23.70 -13.44 18.72
C ASP A 69 22.65 -12.50 18.14
N GLN A 70 22.02 -11.76 19.04
CA GLN A 70 20.91 -10.89 18.72
C GLN A 70 21.27 -9.79 17.71
N ARG A 71 22.42 -9.15 17.88
CA ARG A 71 22.86 -8.04 17.02
C ARG A 71 23.18 -8.55 15.62
N THR A 72 23.92 -9.63 15.53
CA THR A 72 24.27 -10.29 14.27
C THR A 72 23.02 -10.79 13.55
N SER A 73 22.06 -11.37 14.28
CA SER A 73 20.79 -11.81 13.71
C SER A 73 19.96 -10.65 13.14
N MET A 74 19.89 -9.52 13.87
CA MET A 74 19.19 -8.32 13.36
C MET A 74 19.88 -7.76 12.12
N ALA A 75 21.21 -7.64 12.13
CA ALA A 75 21.98 -7.18 10.97
C ALA A 75 21.79 -8.11 9.75
N ALA A 76 21.88 -9.43 9.97
CA ALA A 76 21.67 -10.42 8.91
C ALA A 76 20.23 -10.38 8.36
N ALA A 77 19.21 -10.22 9.20
CA ALA A 77 17.83 -10.07 8.75
C ALA A 77 17.62 -8.77 7.97
N ALA A 78 18.28 -7.67 8.36
CA ALA A 78 18.25 -6.42 7.60
C ALA A 78 18.91 -6.60 6.22
N LEU A 79 20.07 -7.29 6.15
CA LEU A 79 20.76 -7.61 4.90
C LEU A 79 19.95 -8.51 3.96
N VAL A 80 18.88 -9.15 4.43
CA VAL A 80 17.94 -9.88 3.57
C VAL A 80 16.73 -9.01 3.21
N ILE A 81 16.06 -8.42 4.21
CA ILE A 81 14.77 -7.75 4.02
C ILE A 81 14.93 -6.48 3.16
N PHE A 82 15.85 -5.58 3.47
CA PHE A 82 16.00 -4.32 2.73
C PHE A 82 16.38 -4.52 1.27
N PRO A 83 17.37 -5.38 0.91
CA PRO A 83 17.66 -5.66 -0.49
C PRO A 83 16.49 -6.30 -1.24
N VAL A 84 15.67 -7.14 -0.61
CA VAL A 84 14.48 -7.74 -1.25
C VAL A 84 13.50 -6.66 -1.72
N PHE A 85 13.23 -5.66 -0.89
CA PHE A 85 12.38 -4.53 -1.27
C PHE A 85 13.01 -3.67 -2.37
N ALA A 86 14.30 -3.36 -2.23
CA ALA A 86 15.05 -2.59 -3.21
C ALA A 86 15.10 -3.28 -4.58
N LEU A 87 15.43 -4.59 -4.61
CA LEU A 87 15.43 -5.40 -5.83
C LEU A 87 14.05 -5.47 -6.47
N THR A 88 12.98 -5.53 -5.67
CA THR A 88 11.61 -5.56 -6.19
C THR A 88 11.23 -4.25 -6.88
N LEU A 89 11.59 -3.11 -6.29
CA LEU A 89 11.38 -1.79 -6.89
C LEU A 89 12.23 -1.64 -8.17
N ASN A 90 13.51 -1.97 -8.07
CA ASN A 90 14.41 -1.97 -9.23
C ASN A 90 13.93 -2.91 -10.35
N GLY A 91 13.34 -4.06 -9.98
CA GLY A 91 12.78 -5.02 -10.93
C GLY A 91 11.57 -4.50 -11.69
N LEU A 92 10.77 -3.63 -11.09
CA LEU A 92 9.68 -2.93 -11.78
C LEU A 92 10.25 -2.02 -12.88
N TRP A 93 11.26 -1.22 -12.55
CA TRP A 93 11.90 -0.29 -13.49
C TRP A 93 12.72 -1.03 -14.56
N ALA A 94 13.59 -1.95 -14.15
CA ALA A 94 14.45 -2.69 -15.07
C ALA A 94 13.68 -3.65 -16.00
N GLY A 95 12.52 -4.15 -15.56
CA GLY A 95 11.63 -4.95 -16.37
C GLY A 95 10.86 -4.13 -17.40
N ALA A 96 10.62 -2.87 -17.11
CA ALA A 96 9.85 -1.93 -17.94
C ALA A 96 8.49 -2.48 -18.40
N TYR A 97 7.87 -3.38 -17.61
CA TYR A 97 6.57 -3.93 -17.95
C TYR A 97 5.46 -2.92 -17.63
N SER A 98 4.47 -2.85 -18.51
CA SER A 98 3.23 -2.15 -18.24
C SER A 98 2.28 -3.07 -17.48
N GLU A 99 1.76 -2.57 -16.37
CA GLU A 99 0.76 -3.22 -15.51
C GLU A 99 -0.50 -2.32 -15.47
N ASN A 100 -1.55 -2.78 -14.80
CA ASN A 100 -2.81 -2.04 -14.74
C ASN A 100 -2.67 -0.59 -14.21
N ASN A 101 -1.70 -0.34 -13.34
CA ASN A 101 -1.50 0.97 -12.68
C ASN A 101 -0.18 1.65 -13.04
N VAL A 102 0.60 1.11 -13.98
CA VAL A 102 1.90 1.68 -14.36
C VAL A 102 2.25 1.34 -15.80
N ILE A 103 2.79 2.32 -16.54
CA ILE A 103 3.34 2.16 -17.89
C ILE A 103 4.85 2.09 -17.78
N ALA A 104 5.45 1.12 -18.47
CA ALA A 104 6.90 0.91 -18.56
C ALA A 104 7.61 0.95 -17.19
N GLY A 105 6.92 0.51 -16.15
CA GLY A 105 7.47 0.40 -14.79
C GLY A 105 7.57 1.71 -14.01
N LEU A 106 7.31 2.88 -14.60
CA LEU A 106 7.42 4.17 -13.90
C LEU A 106 6.20 5.06 -14.02
N ILE A 107 5.65 5.24 -15.23
CA ILE A 107 4.60 6.22 -15.48
C ILE A 107 3.30 5.75 -14.83
N PRO A 108 2.71 6.52 -13.90
CA PRO A 108 1.45 6.14 -13.25
C PRO A 108 0.30 6.08 -14.26
N ARG A 109 -0.65 5.14 -14.04
CA ARG A 109 -1.81 4.94 -14.89
C ARG A 109 -3.06 4.67 -14.04
N THR A 110 -4.24 4.93 -14.58
CA THR A 110 -5.56 4.73 -13.92
C THR A 110 -5.60 5.37 -12.52
N ASP A 111 -6.01 4.63 -11.49
CA ASP A 111 -6.04 5.12 -10.10
C ASP A 111 -4.67 5.68 -9.64
N ALA A 112 -3.56 5.06 -10.06
CA ALA A 112 -2.22 5.51 -9.68
C ALA A 112 -1.89 6.88 -10.27
N PHE A 113 -2.34 7.17 -11.49
CA PHE A 113 -2.19 8.49 -12.11
C PHE A 113 -3.01 9.55 -11.37
N SER A 114 -4.24 9.21 -10.99
CA SER A 114 -5.08 10.13 -10.21
C SER A 114 -4.47 10.47 -8.84
N PHE A 115 -3.82 9.52 -8.16
CA PHE A 115 -3.08 9.82 -6.91
C PHE A 115 -1.84 10.67 -7.16
N TYR A 116 -1.07 10.37 -8.21
CA TYR A 116 0.09 11.17 -8.60
C TYR A 116 -0.33 12.60 -8.97
N GLY A 117 -1.33 12.73 -9.85
CA GLY A 117 -1.83 14.02 -10.28
C GLY A 117 -2.37 14.87 -9.13
N SER A 118 -3.14 14.25 -8.23
CA SER A 118 -3.63 14.93 -7.03
C SER A 118 -2.48 15.38 -6.10
N ALA A 119 -1.39 14.61 -6.01
CA ALA A 119 -0.23 14.98 -5.21
C ALA A 119 0.55 16.16 -5.85
N VAL A 120 0.72 16.16 -7.18
CA VAL A 120 1.31 17.28 -7.92
C VAL A 120 0.43 18.52 -7.77
N SER A 121 -0.89 18.41 -7.93
CA SER A 121 -1.81 19.52 -7.74
C SER A 121 -1.70 20.13 -6.33
N LEU A 122 -1.54 19.30 -5.27
CA LEU A 122 -1.33 19.81 -3.91
C LEU A 122 -0.03 20.63 -3.79
N ILE A 123 1.05 20.22 -4.47
CA ILE A 123 2.32 20.97 -4.45
C ILE A 123 2.17 22.31 -5.18
N GLU A 124 1.50 22.30 -6.33
CA GLU A 124 1.47 23.43 -7.25
C GLU A 124 0.31 24.41 -6.99
N THR A 125 -0.81 23.93 -6.41
CA THR A 125 -2.02 24.74 -6.19
C THR A 125 -2.47 24.78 -4.73
N GLY A 126 -1.83 23.99 -3.87
CA GLY A 126 -2.24 23.82 -2.48
C GLY A 126 -3.46 22.92 -2.26
N PHE A 127 -4.03 22.30 -3.31
CA PHE A 127 -5.21 21.47 -3.19
C PHE A 127 -5.07 20.09 -3.84
N LEU A 128 -5.58 19.08 -3.14
CA LEU A 128 -5.80 17.75 -3.72
C LEU A 128 -7.03 17.81 -4.63
N THR A 129 -6.90 17.27 -5.84
CA THR A 129 -7.94 17.30 -6.87
C THR A 129 -8.42 15.91 -7.26
N GLY A 130 -9.40 15.83 -8.15
CA GLY A 130 -9.96 14.58 -8.65
C GLY A 130 -10.66 13.72 -7.58
N TYR A 131 -11.01 12.49 -7.93
CA TYR A 131 -11.72 11.58 -7.01
C TYR A 131 -10.81 11.03 -5.89
N THR A 132 -9.49 11.10 -6.02
CA THR A 132 -8.53 10.61 -5.02
C THR A 132 -8.35 11.55 -3.83
N ARG A 133 -8.81 12.82 -3.93
CA ARG A 133 -8.83 13.78 -2.81
C ARG A 133 -9.52 13.25 -1.56
N ARG A 134 -10.47 12.31 -1.70
CA ARG A 134 -11.13 11.62 -0.58
C ARG A 134 -10.18 10.80 0.30
N ARG A 135 -8.93 10.59 -0.14
CA ARG A 135 -7.87 9.91 0.62
C ARG A 135 -6.68 10.84 0.87
N PRO A 136 -6.93 11.92 1.64
CA PRO A 136 -5.98 13.02 1.75
C PRO A 136 -4.65 12.59 2.38
N LEU A 137 -4.67 11.59 3.27
CA LEU A 137 -3.46 11.11 3.95
C LEU A 137 -2.47 10.50 2.95
N PHE A 138 -2.94 9.74 1.93
CA PHE A 138 -2.02 9.18 0.95
C PHE A 138 -1.60 10.19 -0.11
N GLY A 139 -2.55 10.96 -0.66
CA GLY A 139 -2.23 12.04 -1.61
C GLY A 139 -1.26 13.04 -1.02
N GLY A 140 -1.49 13.44 0.24
CA GLY A 140 -0.61 14.36 0.95
C GLY A 140 0.75 13.77 1.33
N LEU A 141 0.82 12.49 1.73
CA LEU A 141 2.10 11.81 1.93
C LEU A 141 2.90 11.77 0.62
N LEU A 142 2.27 11.40 -0.50
CA LEU A 142 2.92 11.35 -1.79
C LEU A 142 3.41 12.75 -2.22
N ALA A 143 2.59 13.78 -2.03
CA ALA A 143 2.99 15.17 -2.28
C ALA A 143 4.21 15.57 -1.45
N PHE A 144 4.22 15.25 -0.16
CA PHE A 144 5.37 15.53 0.70
C PHE A 144 6.63 14.78 0.24
N LEU A 145 6.52 13.51 -0.12
CA LEU A 145 7.65 12.72 -0.63
C LEU A 145 8.15 13.26 -1.98
N LEU A 146 7.27 13.68 -2.88
CA LEU A 146 7.63 14.34 -4.13
C LEU A 146 8.33 15.68 -3.86
N TRP A 147 7.81 16.49 -2.95
CA TRP A 147 8.40 17.77 -2.60
C TRP A 147 9.82 17.64 -2.06
N ILE A 148 10.07 16.77 -1.08
CA ILE A 148 11.42 16.55 -0.54
C ILE A 148 12.39 15.90 -1.53
N SER A 149 11.87 15.24 -2.56
CA SER A 149 12.65 14.66 -3.67
C SER A 149 12.74 15.60 -4.88
N THR A 150 12.41 16.87 -4.71
CA THR A 150 12.39 17.87 -5.80
C THR A 150 11.57 17.42 -7.01
N GLY A 151 10.43 16.78 -6.75
CA GLY A 151 9.51 16.25 -7.78
C GLY A 151 9.93 14.91 -8.41
N ASN A 152 11.09 14.36 -8.03
CA ASN A 152 11.55 13.09 -8.60
C ASN A 152 10.72 11.89 -8.11
N LEU A 153 9.87 11.36 -8.98
CA LEU A 153 8.98 10.24 -8.66
C LEU A 153 9.74 8.98 -8.24
N GLN A 154 10.90 8.69 -8.86
CA GLN A 154 11.69 7.51 -8.52
C GLN A 154 12.21 7.59 -7.10
N ILE A 155 12.72 8.76 -6.67
CA ILE A 155 13.20 8.98 -5.31
C ILE A 155 12.03 8.90 -4.32
N ALA A 156 10.89 9.53 -4.63
CA ALA A 156 9.69 9.47 -3.78
C ALA A 156 9.21 8.02 -3.56
N LEU A 157 9.15 7.22 -4.62
CA LEU A 157 8.78 5.80 -4.54
C LEU A 157 9.84 4.95 -3.81
N THR A 158 11.11 5.32 -3.91
CA THR A 158 12.21 4.70 -3.14
C THR A 158 12.02 4.93 -1.66
N LEU A 159 11.74 6.16 -1.24
CA LEU A 159 11.49 6.51 0.16
C LEU A 159 10.27 5.76 0.72
N LEU A 160 9.17 5.70 -0.05
CA LEU A 160 7.98 4.96 0.34
C LEU A 160 8.27 3.46 0.50
N THR A 161 9.04 2.88 -0.42
CA THR A 161 9.44 1.46 -0.39
C THR A 161 10.37 1.18 0.79
N TYR A 162 11.27 2.12 1.12
CA TYR A 162 12.12 2.02 2.31
C TYR A 162 11.31 2.00 3.61
N LEU A 163 10.29 2.84 3.74
CA LEU A 163 9.38 2.83 4.90
C LEU A 163 8.65 1.49 5.04
N LEU A 164 8.19 0.90 3.93
CA LEU A 164 7.60 -0.44 3.92
C LEU A 164 8.58 -1.53 4.40
N ALA A 165 9.82 -1.48 3.90
CA ALA A 165 10.88 -2.40 4.33
C ALA A 165 11.17 -2.28 5.83
N LEU A 166 11.25 -1.04 6.34
CA LEU A 166 11.56 -0.74 7.75
C LEU A 166 10.49 -1.30 8.70
N VAL A 167 9.20 -1.02 8.43
CA VAL A 167 8.13 -1.52 9.30
C VAL A 167 7.99 -3.04 9.21
N THR A 168 8.22 -3.62 8.02
CA THR A 168 8.22 -5.07 7.82
C THR A 168 9.35 -5.73 8.60
N PHE A 169 10.54 -5.16 8.57
CA PHE A 169 11.69 -5.64 9.34
C PHE A 169 11.37 -5.71 10.84
N PHE A 170 10.86 -4.63 11.42
CA PHE A 170 10.47 -4.63 12.83
C PHE A 170 9.35 -5.63 13.14
N SER A 171 8.38 -5.76 12.25
CA SER A 171 7.27 -6.70 12.42
C SER A 171 7.75 -8.16 12.45
N VAL A 172 8.66 -8.52 11.54
CA VAL A 172 9.27 -9.86 11.46
C VAL A 172 10.04 -10.20 12.75
N LEU A 173 10.81 -9.23 13.27
CA LEU A 173 11.55 -9.43 14.52
C LEU A 173 10.62 -9.63 15.72
N GLU A 174 9.56 -8.84 15.82
CA GLU A 174 8.61 -8.96 16.91
C GLU A 174 7.80 -10.27 16.82
N LEU A 175 7.41 -10.67 15.60
CA LEU A 175 6.72 -11.93 15.39
C LEU A 175 7.61 -13.14 15.70
N ARG A 176 8.90 -13.09 15.32
CA ARG A 176 9.88 -14.12 15.71
C ARG A 176 9.91 -14.35 17.22
N LYS A 177 9.88 -13.27 17.99
CA LYS A 177 9.85 -13.35 19.45
C LYS A 177 8.61 -14.07 19.97
N MET A 178 7.46 -13.88 19.29
CA MET A 178 6.18 -14.44 19.71
C MET A 178 5.97 -15.90 19.31
N ILE A 179 6.27 -16.24 18.04
CA ILE A 179 5.94 -17.54 17.43
C ILE A 179 7.13 -18.23 16.71
N GLY A 180 8.36 -17.75 16.93
CA GLY A 180 9.58 -18.39 16.40
C GLY A 180 9.94 -18.01 14.97
N GLN A 181 11.11 -18.52 14.52
CA GLN A 181 11.76 -18.11 13.28
C GLN A 181 10.99 -18.56 12.02
N PRO A 182 10.60 -19.85 11.86
CA PRO A 182 9.94 -20.31 10.64
C PRO A 182 8.60 -19.62 10.41
N ALA A 183 7.84 -19.36 11.49
CA ALA A 183 6.59 -18.64 11.45
C ALA A 183 6.79 -17.17 11.03
N ALA A 184 7.83 -16.52 11.54
CA ALA A 184 8.19 -15.15 11.16
C ALA A 184 8.62 -15.06 9.68
N VAL A 185 9.33 -16.08 9.17
CA VAL A 185 9.69 -16.18 7.74
C VAL A 185 8.44 -16.30 6.88
N LEU A 186 7.53 -17.21 7.22
CA LEU A 186 6.28 -17.35 6.44
C LEU A 186 5.45 -16.05 6.46
N PHE A 187 5.36 -15.40 7.62
CA PHE A 187 4.71 -14.10 7.72
C PHE A 187 5.32 -13.07 6.77
N PHE A 188 6.66 -12.96 6.76
CA PHE A 188 7.36 -12.09 5.83
C PHE A 188 7.02 -12.41 4.37
N LEU A 189 7.06 -13.70 3.98
CA LEU A 189 6.80 -14.13 2.61
C LEU A 189 5.37 -13.78 2.16
N ILE A 190 4.37 -13.96 3.03
CA ILE A 190 2.97 -13.59 2.74
C ILE A 190 2.81 -12.07 2.59
N LEU A 191 3.39 -11.28 3.51
CA LEU A 191 3.39 -9.83 3.40
C LEU A 191 4.05 -9.36 2.11
N PHE A 192 5.20 -9.91 1.80
CA PHE A 192 5.96 -9.55 0.61
C PHE A 192 5.19 -9.88 -0.68
N LEU A 193 4.51 -11.03 -0.75
CA LEU A 193 3.67 -11.40 -1.90
C LEU A 193 2.56 -10.40 -2.18
N PHE A 194 2.01 -9.77 -1.15
CA PHE A 194 1.06 -8.66 -1.33
C PHE A 194 1.79 -7.38 -1.74
N MET A 195 2.78 -6.95 -0.96
CA MET A 195 3.44 -5.66 -1.14
C MET A 195 4.15 -5.53 -2.48
N ARG A 196 4.75 -6.61 -3.02
CA ARG A 196 5.44 -6.57 -4.31
C ARG A 196 4.56 -6.10 -5.47
N LYS A 197 3.23 -6.27 -5.36
CA LYS A 197 2.28 -5.79 -6.39
C LYS A 197 2.09 -4.28 -6.37
N TYR A 198 2.40 -3.62 -5.25
CA TYR A 198 2.17 -2.18 -5.05
C TYR A 198 3.47 -1.39 -4.88
N ILE A 199 4.61 -2.05 -4.58
CA ILE A 199 5.92 -1.41 -4.53
C ILE A 199 6.19 -0.70 -5.85
N GLY A 200 6.55 0.58 -5.79
CA GLY A 200 6.84 1.41 -6.95
C GLY A 200 5.61 1.95 -7.68
N ILE A 201 4.40 1.78 -7.13
CA ILE A 201 3.15 2.26 -7.72
C ILE A 201 2.52 3.30 -6.77
N THR A 202 2.02 4.40 -7.30
CA THR A 202 1.43 5.51 -6.55
C THR A 202 0.00 5.21 -6.10
N MET A 203 -0.15 4.16 -5.26
CA MET A 203 -1.44 3.64 -4.82
C MET A 203 -1.57 3.65 -3.30
N SER A 204 -2.76 4.01 -2.80
CA SER A 204 -3.03 4.10 -1.35
C SER A 204 -2.97 2.78 -0.60
N GLU A 205 -2.88 1.63 -1.29
CA GLU A 205 -2.56 0.32 -0.71
C GLU A 205 -1.23 0.32 0.02
N ASN A 206 -0.23 1.04 -0.50
CA ASN A 206 1.07 1.20 0.16
C ASN A 206 0.92 1.81 1.55
N LEU A 207 0.11 2.88 1.69
CA LEU A 207 -0.15 3.47 3.00
C LEU A 207 -1.00 2.54 3.88
N GLY A 208 -2.02 1.90 3.30
CA GLY A 208 -2.88 0.96 4.03
C GLY A 208 -2.09 -0.19 4.66
N VAL A 209 -1.21 -0.84 3.89
CA VAL A 209 -0.37 -1.94 4.40
C VAL A 209 0.72 -1.45 5.35
N LEU A 210 1.34 -0.30 5.08
CA LEU A 210 2.35 0.32 5.94
C LEU A 210 1.80 0.57 7.36
N LEU A 211 0.64 1.23 7.45
CA LEU A 211 -0.04 1.49 8.72
C LEU A 211 -0.60 0.21 9.34
N GLY A 212 -1.13 -0.71 8.51
CA GLY A 212 -1.63 -2.00 8.96
C GLY A 212 -0.55 -2.86 9.63
N ILE A 213 0.65 -2.96 9.05
CA ILE A 213 1.81 -3.66 9.63
C ILE A 213 2.20 -3.00 10.94
N THR A 214 2.28 -1.67 10.97
CA THR A 214 2.65 -0.90 12.17
C THR A 214 1.65 -1.14 13.30
N ALA A 215 0.36 -1.01 13.01
CA ALA A 215 -0.72 -1.21 13.98
C ALA A 215 -0.75 -2.63 14.53
N PHE A 216 -0.65 -3.63 13.65
CA PHE A 216 -0.64 -5.03 14.03
C PHE A 216 0.59 -5.37 14.89
N THR A 217 1.76 -4.84 14.56
CA THR A 217 2.99 -5.02 15.35
C THR A 217 2.85 -4.42 16.75
N LEU A 218 2.30 -3.18 16.85
CA LEU A 218 2.02 -2.55 18.15
C LEU A 218 1.03 -3.39 18.98
N PHE A 219 0.02 -3.98 18.34
CA PHE A 219 -0.93 -4.87 18.99
C PHE A 219 -0.27 -6.15 19.50
N LEU A 220 0.65 -6.76 18.74
CA LEU A 220 1.42 -7.91 19.19
C LEU A 220 2.34 -7.58 20.37
N ILE A 221 2.98 -6.41 20.35
CA ILE A 221 3.80 -5.91 21.48
C ILE A 221 2.92 -5.74 22.73
N PHE A 222 1.74 -5.12 22.56
CA PHE A 222 0.76 -4.99 23.65
C PHE A 222 0.45 -6.34 24.31
N LEU A 223 0.17 -7.40 23.52
CA LEU A 223 -0.15 -8.73 24.02
C LEU A 223 1.02 -9.43 24.71
N GLN A 224 2.26 -9.07 24.36
CA GLN A 224 3.46 -9.62 24.96
C GLN A 224 3.91 -8.85 26.22
N THR A 225 3.44 -7.61 26.38
CA THR A 225 3.76 -6.78 27.54
C THR A 225 3.10 -7.35 28.79
N THR A 226 3.86 -7.51 29.87
CA THR A 226 3.35 -8.08 31.12
C THR A 226 2.45 -7.09 31.86
N ASN A 227 1.52 -7.62 32.68
CA ASN A 227 0.63 -6.79 33.49
C ASN A 227 1.39 -5.90 34.51
N ALA A 228 2.63 -6.26 34.86
CA ALA A 228 3.50 -5.46 35.73
C ALA A 228 3.85 -4.08 35.11
N ASP A 229 3.81 -3.94 33.77
CA ASP A 229 4.09 -2.70 33.06
C ASP A 229 2.81 -2.18 32.35
N ARG A 230 1.75 -2.00 33.15
CA ARG A 230 0.43 -1.58 32.66
C ARG A 230 0.47 -0.27 31.85
N LYS A 231 1.36 0.67 32.22
CA LYS A 231 1.51 1.94 31.48
C LYS A 231 1.96 1.70 30.03
N LYS A 232 2.99 0.87 29.83
CA LYS A 232 3.44 0.51 28.46
C LYS A 232 2.36 -0.26 27.70
N GLN A 233 1.69 -1.19 28.38
CA GLN A 233 0.61 -1.97 27.80
C GLN A 233 -0.51 -1.05 27.23
N VAL A 234 -0.93 -0.04 28.01
CA VAL A 234 -1.91 0.96 27.57
C VAL A 234 -1.39 1.77 26.39
N ILE A 235 -0.14 2.24 26.43
CA ILE A 235 0.46 3.02 25.33
C ILE A 235 0.44 2.21 24.04
N PHE A 236 0.93 0.97 24.04
CA PHE A 236 0.96 0.13 22.84
C PHE A 236 -0.44 -0.18 22.31
N PHE A 237 -1.39 -0.44 23.21
CA PHE A 237 -2.77 -0.70 22.82
C PHE A 237 -3.42 0.52 22.16
N LEU A 238 -3.34 1.69 22.77
CA LEU A 238 -3.95 2.91 22.23
C LEU A 238 -3.24 3.37 20.95
N SER A 239 -1.90 3.27 20.88
CA SER A 239 -1.15 3.56 19.65
C SER A 239 -1.54 2.61 18.51
N SER A 240 -1.70 1.31 18.80
CA SER A 240 -2.18 0.33 17.81
C SER A 240 -3.56 0.72 17.27
N ASN A 241 -4.51 1.09 18.13
CA ASN A 241 -5.85 1.48 17.72
C ASN A 241 -5.85 2.78 16.89
N PHE A 242 -5.07 3.77 17.29
CA PHE A 242 -4.92 5.02 16.54
C PHE A 242 -4.35 4.79 15.15
N VAL A 243 -3.24 4.06 15.04
CA VAL A 243 -2.59 3.76 13.76
C VAL A 243 -3.49 2.88 12.89
N PHE A 244 -4.22 1.91 13.47
CA PHE A 244 -5.16 1.08 12.72
C PHE A 244 -6.35 1.89 12.19
N ALA A 245 -6.87 2.84 12.96
CA ALA A 245 -7.91 3.76 12.50
C ALA A 245 -7.40 4.67 11.37
N LEU A 246 -6.15 5.18 11.43
CA LEU A 246 -5.51 5.87 10.28
C LEU A 246 -5.39 4.93 9.06
N ALA A 247 -5.05 3.66 9.26
CA ALA A 247 -4.98 2.68 8.17
C ALA A 247 -6.35 2.48 7.49
N GLN A 248 -7.46 2.51 8.26
CA GLN A 248 -8.81 2.42 7.71
C GLN A 248 -9.19 3.68 6.91
N ASN A 249 -8.68 4.86 7.25
CA ASN A 249 -8.84 6.06 6.42
C ASN A 249 -8.09 5.95 5.07
N ALA A 250 -6.96 5.24 5.04
CA ALA A 250 -6.25 4.94 3.78
C ALA A 250 -6.97 3.86 2.97
N ARG A 251 -7.40 2.75 3.62
CA ARG A 251 -8.08 1.60 3.00
C ARG A 251 -9.10 0.99 3.99
N PRO A 252 -10.40 1.29 3.86
CA PRO A 252 -11.43 1.00 4.87
C PRO A 252 -11.94 -0.45 4.86
N GLY A 253 -11.27 -1.38 4.19
CA GLY A 253 -11.76 -2.74 4.00
C GLY A 253 -12.14 -3.45 5.30
N ALA A 254 -11.40 -3.25 6.38
CA ALA A 254 -11.65 -3.91 7.66
C ALA A 254 -12.16 -2.97 8.75
N ILE A 255 -12.95 -1.98 8.39
CA ILE A 255 -13.43 -0.93 9.30
C ILE A 255 -14.23 -1.49 10.50
N ALA A 256 -14.98 -2.58 10.31
CA ALA A 256 -15.73 -3.21 11.39
C ALA A 256 -14.83 -3.90 12.44
N THR A 257 -13.53 -3.97 12.27
CA THR A 257 -12.59 -4.37 13.32
C THR A 257 -12.56 -3.35 14.48
N LEU A 258 -12.83 -2.07 14.20
CA LEU A 258 -12.78 -1.01 15.20
C LEU A 258 -13.74 -1.21 16.36
N PRO A 259 -15.06 -1.52 16.16
CA PRO A 259 -15.96 -1.88 17.24
C PRO A 259 -15.47 -3.07 18.09
N PHE A 260 -14.89 -4.10 17.47
CA PHE A 260 -14.33 -5.23 18.22
C PHE A 260 -13.15 -4.83 19.09
N LEU A 261 -12.30 -3.90 18.65
CA LEU A 261 -11.22 -3.34 19.46
C LEU A 261 -11.75 -2.54 20.67
N ILE A 262 -12.85 -1.81 20.50
CA ILE A 262 -13.52 -1.08 21.60
C ILE A 262 -14.08 -2.07 22.63
N LEU A 263 -14.80 -3.10 22.18
CA LEU A 263 -15.32 -4.15 23.05
C LEU A 263 -14.18 -4.88 23.77
N PHE A 264 -13.12 -5.20 23.04
CA PHE A 264 -11.93 -5.83 23.62
C PHE A 264 -11.30 -4.95 24.71
N ALA A 265 -11.20 -3.64 24.54
CA ALA A 265 -10.70 -2.73 25.55
C ALA A 265 -11.51 -2.82 26.86
N GLY A 266 -12.82 -2.81 26.76
CA GLY A 266 -13.73 -2.97 27.91
C GLY A 266 -13.54 -4.30 28.64
N TRP A 267 -13.33 -5.36 27.88
CA TRP A 267 -13.12 -6.69 28.43
C TRP A 267 -11.70 -6.88 29.01
N PHE A 268 -10.67 -6.45 28.30
CA PHE A 268 -9.27 -6.66 28.70
C PHE A 268 -8.88 -5.84 29.93
N PHE A 269 -9.28 -4.57 29.98
CA PHE A 269 -9.00 -3.65 31.07
C PHE A 269 -10.09 -3.66 32.16
N ARG A 270 -10.92 -4.71 32.21
CA ARG A 270 -11.99 -4.88 33.19
C ARG A 270 -11.48 -4.90 34.63
N ASP A 271 -12.31 -4.44 35.54
CA ASP A 271 -12.07 -4.46 36.98
C ASP A 271 -13.00 -5.49 37.64
N ARG A 272 -12.46 -6.40 38.46
CA ARG A 272 -13.23 -7.43 39.22
C ARG A 272 -14.36 -8.08 38.40
N LYS A 273 -14.08 -8.52 37.16
CA LYS A 273 -15.03 -9.12 36.21
C LYS A 273 -16.11 -8.18 35.62
N LYS A 274 -16.13 -6.87 35.96
CA LYS A 274 -17.03 -5.89 35.36
C LYS A 274 -16.36 -5.23 34.14
N TRP A 275 -17.09 -5.09 33.05
CA TRP A 275 -16.64 -4.37 31.86
C TRP A 275 -16.22 -2.94 32.21
N SER A 276 -15.12 -2.49 31.63
CA SER A 276 -14.60 -1.15 31.86
C SER A 276 -15.09 -0.17 30.81
N TRP A 277 -16.22 0.48 31.07
CA TRP A 277 -16.74 1.54 30.21
C TRP A 277 -15.74 2.69 29.97
N LYS A 278 -14.91 2.96 30.98
CA LYS A 278 -13.84 3.96 30.87
C LYS A 278 -12.89 3.63 29.71
N TRP A 279 -12.43 2.38 29.61
CA TRP A 279 -11.51 1.98 28.55
C TRP A 279 -12.17 1.83 27.19
N MET A 280 -13.45 1.47 27.15
CA MET A 280 -14.24 1.54 25.92
C MET A 280 -14.33 2.99 25.43
N LEU A 281 -14.65 3.94 26.30
CA LEU A 281 -14.74 5.35 25.94
C LEU A 281 -13.39 5.91 25.48
N VAL A 282 -12.29 5.64 26.23
CA VAL A 282 -10.93 6.08 25.85
C VAL A 282 -10.55 5.54 24.47
N THR A 283 -10.80 4.25 24.21
CA THR A 283 -10.51 3.64 22.90
C THR A 283 -11.35 4.26 21.79
N THR A 284 -12.63 4.51 22.05
CA THR A 284 -13.52 5.19 21.11
C THR A 284 -13.01 6.59 20.77
N VAL A 285 -12.62 7.38 21.77
CA VAL A 285 -12.06 8.72 21.56
C VAL A 285 -10.78 8.65 20.72
N VAL A 286 -9.88 7.70 20.98
CA VAL A 286 -8.65 7.52 20.19
C VAL A 286 -8.97 7.15 18.74
N ILE A 287 -9.94 6.27 18.51
CA ILE A 287 -10.37 5.90 17.15
C ILE A 287 -11.00 7.10 16.44
N ILE A 288 -11.94 7.78 17.10
CA ILE A 288 -12.60 8.96 16.53
C ILE A 288 -11.59 10.06 16.23
N SER A 289 -10.58 10.28 17.09
CA SER A 289 -9.54 11.29 16.84
C SER A 289 -8.79 11.05 15.54
N ALA A 290 -8.52 9.79 15.16
CA ALA A 290 -7.88 9.47 13.89
C ALA A 290 -8.77 9.81 12.68
N PHE A 291 -10.09 9.61 12.79
CA PHE A 291 -11.03 10.03 11.74
C PHE A 291 -11.19 11.55 11.68
N LEU A 292 -11.25 12.22 12.83
CA LEU A 292 -11.31 13.69 12.88
C LEU A 292 -10.05 14.33 12.28
N ILE A 293 -8.87 13.76 12.54
CA ILE A 293 -7.62 14.20 11.92
C ILE A 293 -7.67 14.02 10.40
N ASN A 294 -8.14 12.87 9.90
CA ASN A 294 -8.30 12.67 8.46
C ASN A 294 -9.27 13.70 7.85
N THR A 295 -10.39 13.97 8.53
CA THR A 295 -11.36 14.97 8.08
C THR A 295 -10.76 16.38 8.12
N ALA A 296 -9.99 16.72 9.15
CA ALA A 296 -9.30 18.00 9.23
C ALA A 296 -8.28 18.17 8.08
N VAL A 297 -7.46 17.14 7.81
CA VAL A 297 -6.53 17.14 6.67
C VAL A 297 -7.31 17.27 5.35
N PHE A 298 -8.42 16.55 5.19
CA PHE A 298 -9.28 16.68 4.01
C PHE A 298 -9.80 18.11 3.83
N ASN A 299 -10.37 18.71 4.87
CA ASN A 299 -10.94 20.06 4.81
C ASN A 299 -9.88 21.13 4.50
N LEU A 300 -8.63 20.91 4.93
CA LEU A 300 -7.52 21.82 4.69
C LEU A 300 -6.91 21.69 3.30
N THR A 301 -6.88 20.46 2.77
CA THR A 301 -6.08 20.15 1.57
C THR A 301 -6.90 19.74 0.35
N ALA A 302 -8.17 19.34 0.50
CA ALA A 302 -8.98 18.93 -0.65
C ALA A 302 -9.70 20.14 -1.28
N LEU A 303 -9.78 20.13 -2.60
CA LEU A 303 -10.59 21.12 -3.32
C LEU A 303 -12.06 21.02 -2.88
N PRO A 304 -12.75 22.14 -2.58
CA PRO A 304 -14.15 22.13 -2.14
C PRO A 304 -15.11 21.35 -3.06
N GLY A 305 -16.20 20.82 -2.50
CA GLY A 305 -17.25 20.12 -3.27
C GLY A 305 -17.05 18.61 -3.47
N GLY A 306 -16.06 17.98 -2.81
CA GLY A 306 -15.84 16.52 -2.84
C GLY A 306 -16.44 15.77 -1.65
N SER A 307 -16.80 14.50 -1.87
CA SER A 307 -17.25 13.58 -0.81
C SER A 307 -16.19 12.54 -0.48
N GLN A 308 -16.15 12.09 0.79
CA GLN A 308 -15.24 11.06 1.27
C GLN A 308 -15.79 9.62 1.12
N THR A 309 -17.11 9.43 0.95
CA THR A 309 -17.79 8.15 1.21
C THR A 309 -18.39 7.44 0.02
N ASN A 310 -18.47 8.06 -1.15
CA ASN A 310 -19.22 7.57 -2.33
C ASN A 310 -19.01 6.09 -2.68
N ASN A 311 -17.77 5.59 -2.67
CA ASN A 311 -17.49 4.21 -3.13
C ASN A 311 -17.97 3.12 -2.17
N ILE A 312 -18.20 3.44 -0.90
CA ILE A 312 -18.73 2.47 0.08
C ILE A 312 -20.18 2.15 -0.30
N GLY A 313 -20.97 3.17 -0.63
CA GLY A 313 -22.36 3.00 -1.06
C GLY A 313 -22.48 2.08 -2.29
N PHE A 314 -21.64 2.25 -3.29
CA PHE A 314 -21.68 1.41 -4.51
C PHE A 314 -21.44 -0.07 -4.19
N GLY A 315 -20.46 -0.34 -3.31
CA GLY A 315 -20.19 -1.71 -2.86
C GLY A 315 -21.38 -2.33 -2.13
N ILE A 316 -21.99 -1.56 -1.22
CA ILE A 316 -23.17 -2.02 -0.48
C ILE A 316 -24.36 -2.23 -1.42
N TYR A 317 -24.58 -1.34 -2.40
CA TYR A 317 -25.63 -1.52 -3.39
C TYR A 317 -25.46 -2.83 -4.17
N GLY A 318 -24.27 -3.10 -4.70
CA GLY A 318 -23.99 -4.36 -5.38
C GLY A 318 -24.26 -5.60 -4.50
N LEU A 319 -24.01 -5.51 -3.20
CA LEU A 319 -24.30 -6.57 -2.24
C LEU A 319 -25.80 -6.79 -2.06
N VAL A 320 -26.59 -5.72 -1.84
CA VAL A 320 -28.05 -5.81 -1.66
C VAL A 320 -28.79 -6.12 -2.98
N ALA A 321 -28.13 -5.89 -4.12
CA ALA A 321 -28.61 -6.29 -5.44
C ALA A 321 -28.32 -7.78 -5.76
N GLY A 322 -27.98 -8.60 -4.78
CA GLY A 322 -27.74 -10.03 -4.95
C GLY A 322 -26.31 -10.42 -5.25
N GLY A 323 -25.32 -9.59 -4.88
CA GLY A 323 -23.90 -9.87 -5.09
C GLY A 323 -23.41 -9.48 -6.48
N LYS A 324 -23.99 -8.45 -7.07
CA LYS A 324 -23.55 -7.84 -8.33
C LYS A 324 -22.37 -6.89 -8.11
N GLY A 325 -21.73 -6.45 -9.20
CA GLY A 325 -20.59 -5.52 -9.14
C GLY A 325 -20.98 -4.12 -8.59
N TRP A 326 -19.97 -3.33 -8.19
CA TRP A 326 -20.18 -1.97 -7.70
C TRP A 326 -20.78 -1.04 -8.76
N GLU A 327 -20.60 -1.35 -10.05
CA GLU A 327 -21.14 -0.59 -11.18
C GLU A 327 -22.65 -0.79 -11.35
N GLN A 328 -23.24 -1.80 -10.72
CA GLN A 328 -24.65 -2.16 -10.91
C GLN A 328 -25.60 -1.00 -10.57
N ILE A 329 -25.24 -0.17 -9.61
CA ILE A 329 -26.07 0.99 -9.24
C ILE A 329 -26.24 1.98 -10.41
N PHE A 330 -25.23 2.17 -11.24
CA PHE A 330 -25.30 3.05 -12.41
C PHE A 330 -26.07 2.44 -13.58
N VAL A 331 -26.16 1.10 -13.61
CA VAL A 331 -26.99 0.38 -14.59
C VAL A 331 -28.45 0.47 -14.19
N ASP A 332 -28.77 0.27 -12.90
CA ASP A 332 -30.14 0.31 -12.40
C ASP A 332 -30.66 1.74 -12.25
N HIS A 333 -29.77 2.72 -11.99
CA HIS A 333 -30.07 4.13 -11.71
C HIS A 333 -29.16 5.07 -12.52
N PRO A 334 -29.31 5.15 -13.86
CA PRO A 334 -28.47 5.98 -14.73
C PRO A 334 -28.58 7.48 -14.43
N GLU A 335 -29.68 7.94 -13.80
CA GLU A 335 -29.89 9.31 -13.35
C GLU A 335 -28.85 9.78 -12.32
N LEU A 336 -28.17 8.87 -11.63
CA LEU A 336 -27.07 9.22 -10.71
C LEU A 336 -25.94 9.98 -11.41
N ASN A 337 -25.73 9.76 -12.70
CA ASN A 337 -24.68 10.44 -13.47
C ASN A 337 -24.95 11.96 -13.61
N THR A 338 -26.17 12.42 -13.35
CA THR A 338 -26.55 13.84 -13.40
C THR A 338 -26.49 14.53 -12.04
N LEU A 339 -26.36 13.75 -10.96
CA LEU A 339 -26.30 14.26 -9.58
C LEU A 339 -24.87 14.52 -9.14
N SER A 340 -24.69 15.43 -8.18
CA SER A 340 -23.39 15.74 -7.60
C SER A 340 -23.47 16.01 -6.10
N GLY A 341 -22.33 15.93 -5.40
CA GLY A 341 -22.20 16.27 -3.99
C GLY A 341 -23.17 15.48 -3.09
N ASN A 342 -23.82 16.18 -2.17
CA ASN A 342 -24.70 15.58 -1.15
C ASN A 342 -25.96 14.92 -1.75
N GLN A 343 -26.50 15.45 -2.87
CA GLN A 343 -27.66 14.85 -3.53
C GLN A 343 -27.33 13.46 -4.10
N PHE A 344 -26.16 13.33 -4.69
CA PHE A 344 -25.65 12.05 -5.17
C PHE A 344 -25.52 11.02 -4.03
N GLU A 345 -24.92 11.42 -2.90
CA GLU A 345 -24.76 10.50 -1.75
C GLU A 345 -26.10 10.06 -1.16
N GLN A 346 -27.02 11.01 -0.96
CA GLN A 346 -28.34 10.71 -0.43
C GLN A 346 -29.10 9.74 -1.35
N ALA A 347 -29.07 9.95 -2.66
CA ALA A 347 -29.69 9.07 -3.63
C ALA A 347 -29.11 7.66 -3.58
N VAL A 348 -27.78 7.51 -3.51
CA VAL A 348 -27.12 6.20 -3.38
C VAL A 348 -27.61 5.43 -2.15
N PHE A 349 -27.66 6.08 -0.96
CA PHE A 349 -28.13 5.41 0.24
C PHE A 349 -29.64 5.15 0.23
N GLN A 350 -30.42 6.00 -0.40
CA GLN A 350 -31.85 5.78 -0.62
C GLN A 350 -32.08 4.53 -1.47
N TYR A 351 -31.40 4.38 -2.61
CA TYR A 351 -31.52 3.21 -3.47
C TYR A 351 -31.05 1.91 -2.81
N ILE A 352 -30.02 1.96 -1.95
CA ILE A 352 -29.62 0.82 -1.12
C ILE A 352 -30.77 0.38 -0.23
N TRP A 353 -31.43 1.33 0.44
CA TRP A 353 -32.53 1.06 1.35
C TRP A 353 -33.78 0.53 0.63
N GLU A 354 -34.14 1.13 -0.51
CA GLU A 354 -35.22 0.68 -1.37
C GLU A 354 -35.01 -0.76 -1.84
N GLN A 355 -33.80 -1.06 -2.35
CA GLN A 355 -33.44 -2.41 -2.81
C GLN A 355 -33.46 -3.44 -1.67
N LEU A 356 -32.94 -3.09 -0.50
CA LEU A 356 -32.96 -3.94 0.68
C LEU A 356 -34.38 -4.20 1.19
N SER A 357 -35.24 -3.18 1.18
CA SER A 357 -36.62 -3.26 1.65
C SER A 357 -37.51 -4.04 0.69
N ALA A 358 -37.30 -3.86 -0.62
CA ALA A 358 -38.07 -4.57 -1.66
C ALA A 358 -37.71 -6.06 -1.73
N ASN A 359 -36.44 -6.43 -1.60
CA ASN A 359 -35.95 -7.78 -1.76
C ASN A 359 -34.85 -8.15 -0.75
N PRO A 360 -35.17 -8.31 0.54
CA PRO A 360 -34.15 -8.60 1.58
C PRO A 360 -33.39 -9.91 1.35
N MET A 361 -34.00 -10.87 0.62
CA MET A 361 -33.34 -12.14 0.27
C MET A 361 -32.16 -11.94 -0.66
N ASN A 362 -32.15 -10.89 -1.49
CA ASN A 362 -31.01 -10.55 -2.35
C ASN A 362 -29.75 -10.22 -1.52
N PHE A 363 -29.90 -9.61 -0.36
CA PHE A 363 -28.78 -9.39 0.56
C PHE A 363 -28.19 -10.72 1.05
N VAL A 364 -29.03 -11.69 1.41
CA VAL A 364 -28.56 -13.02 1.81
C VAL A 364 -27.84 -13.72 0.65
N GLN A 365 -28.41 -13.65 -0.54
CA GLN A 365 -27.76 -14.16 -1.76
C GLN A 365 -26.42 -13.46 -2.02
N GLY A 366 -26.36 -12.15 -1.91
CA GLY A 366 -25.13 -11.38 -2.05
C GLY A 366 -24.06 -11.80 -1.05
N MET A 367 -24.42 -12.05 0.21
CA MET A 367 -23.50 -12.57 1.22
C MET A 367 -22.99 -13.97 0.86
N LEU A 368 -23.85 -14.85 0.37
CA LEU A 368 -23.44 -16.20 -0.08
C LEU A 368 -22.46 -16.13 -1.27
N VAL A 369 -22.74 -15.29 -2.26
CA VAL A 369 -21.84 -15.03 -3.39
C VAL A 369 -20.50 -14.53 -2.88
N GLN A 370 -20.50 -13.58 -1.94
CA GLN A 370 -19.29 -13.04 -1.35
C GLN A 370 -18.46 -14.12 -0.63
N PHE A 371 -19.07 -14.93 0.23
CA PHE A 371 -18.36 -16.02 0.91
C PHE A 371 -17.81 -17.06 -0.08
N LYS A 372 -18.58 -17.44 -1.09
CA LYS A 372 -18.14 -18.34 -2.14
C LYS A 372 -16.91 -17.78 -2.87
N THR A 373 -16.93 -16.51 -3.26
CA THR A 373 -15.84 -15.85 -3.95
C THR A 373 -14.60 -15.70 -3.05
N LEU A 374 -14.80 -15.29 -1.79
CA LEU A 374 -13.72 -15.06 -0.84
C LEU A 374 -12.90 -16.33 -0.57
N PHE A 375 -13.56 -17.48 -0.43
CA PHE A 375 -12.92 -18.77 -0.17
C PHE A 375 -12.66 -19.60 -1.43
N SER A 376 -12.87 -19.03 -2.62
CA SER A 376 -12.52 -19.66 -3.89
C SER A 376 -11.01 -19.80 -4.04
N PHE A 377 -10.57 -20.88 -4.70
CA PHE A 377 -9.16 -21.07 -5.05
C PHE A 377 -8.78 -20.42 -6.39
N ALA A 378 -9.76 -20.07 -7.20
CA ALA A 378 -9.59 -19.74 -8.60
C ALA A 378 -9.90 -18.29 -8.96
N GLU A 379 -10.37 -17.47 -8.00
CA GLU A 379 -10.84 -16.13 -8.30
C GLU A 379 -9.86 -15.04 -7.87
N ALA A 380 -9.72 -14.00 -8.70
CA ALA A 380 -8.89 -12.82 -8.40
C ALA A 380 -9.32 -12.07 -7.13
N ASN A 381 -10.51 -12.35 -6.63
CA ASN A 381 -11.13 -11.71 -5.47
C ASN A 381 -11.10 -12.60 -4.21
N SER A 382 -10.43 -13.75 -4.27
CA SER A 382 -10.27 -14.62 -3.10
C SER A 382 -9.28 -14.06 -2.07
N ILE A 383 -9.38 -14.54 -0.82
CA ILE A 383 -8.64 -14.02 0.34
C ILE A 383 -7.11 -14.05 0.16
N TYR A 384 -6.56 -15.00 -0.62
CA TYR A 384 -5.13 -15.09 -0.92
C TYR A 384 -4.82 -14.92 -2.41
N SER A 385 -5.71 -14.29 -3.18
CA SER A 385 -5.52 -14.06 -4.61
C SER A 385 -4.26 -13.25 -4.96
N PHE A 386 -3.73 -12.46 -4.03
CA PHE A 386 -2.47 -11.74 -4.22
C PHE A 386 -1.24 -12.66 -4.32
N VAL A 387 -1.37 -13.93 -3.93
CA VAL A 387 -0.33 -14.97 -4.03
C VAL A 387 -0.22 -15.55 -5.45
N TRP A 388 -1.18 -15.29 -6.31
CA TRP A 388 -1.24 -15.85 -7.66
C TRP A 388 -0.07 -15.46 -8.54
N GLU A 389 0.43 -16.46 -9.27
CA GLU A 389 1.54 -16.42 -10.23
C GLU A 389 1.11 -16.93 -11.61
N LYS A 390 1.95 -16.74 -12.62
CA LYS A 390 1.74 -17.30 -13.97
C LYS A 390 1.55 -18.82 -13.95
N ASN A 391 2.27 -19.53 -13.07
CA ASN A 391 2.10 -20.96 -12.89
C ASN A 391 0.89 -21.25 -11.98
N ARG A 392 -0.22 -21.62 -12.59
CA ARG A 392 -1.48 -21.92 -11.89
C ARG A 392 -1.36 -23.07 -10.90
N ILE A 393 -0.67 -24.17 -11.27
CA ILE A 393 -0.52 -25.35 -10.41
C ILE A 393 0.21 -24.96 -9.12
N PHE A 394 1.30 -24.21 -9.24
CA PHE A 394 2.04 -23.72 -8.08
C PHE A 394 1.16 -22.80 -7.22
N SER A 395 0.40 -21.89 -7.83
CA SER A 395 -0.50 -20.98 -7.13
C SER A 395 -1.57 -21.74 -6.34
N TYR A 396 -2.19 -22.77 -6.93
CA TYR A 396 -3.16 -23.62 -6.24
C TYR A 396 -2.52 -24.37 -5.07
N ALA A 397 -1.35 -24.97 -5.28
CA ALA A 397 -0.64 -25.69 -4.21
C ALA A 397 -0.29 -24.76 -3.05
N LEU A 398 0.20 -23.56 -3.35
CA LEU A 398 0.56 -22.56 -2.34
C LEU A 398 -0.66 -22.06 -1.57
N ILE A 399 -1.76 -21.70 -2.25
CA ILE A 399 -3.00 -21.27 -1.61
C ILE A 399 -3.60 -22.38 -0.74
N THR A 400 -3.63 -23.62 -1.24
CA THR A 400 -4.09 -24.77 -0.45
C THR A 400 -3.24 -24.95 0.81
N THR A 401 -1.92 -24.86 0.69
CA THR A 401 -1.01 -24.94 1.85
C THR A 401 -1.29 -23.82 2.85
N ILE A 402 -1.49 -22.58 2.38
CA ILE A 402 -1.84 -21.44 3.23
C ILE A 402 -3.17 -21.68 3.98
N TYR A 403 -4.19 -22.19 3.32
CA TYR A 403 -5.48 -22.51 3.96
C TYR A 403 -5.34 -23.62 5.01
N LEU A 404 -4.63 -24.71 4.68
CA LEU A 404 -4.39 -25.81 5.62
C LEU A 404 -3.61 -25.36 6.85
N LEU A 405 -2.55 -24.56 6.66
CA LEU A 405 -1.78 -23.98 7.76
C LEU A 405 -2.64 -23.03 8.61
N SER A 406 -3.45 -22.19 7.97
CA SER A 406 -4.34 -21.26 8.69
C SER A 406 -5.36 -22.02 9.53
N LEU A 407 -6.00 -23.04 8.97
CA LEU A 407 -6.96 -23.88 9.68
C LEU A 407 -6.30 -24.64 10.85
N ALA A 408 -5.16 -25.28 10.60
CA ALA A 408 -4.38 -25.96 11.64
C ALA A 408 -3.96 -24.99 12.76
N GLY A 409 -3.55 -23.77 12.40
CA GLY A 409 -3.19 -22.71 13.34
C GLY A 409 -4.37 -22.29 14.22
N ILE A 410 -5.52 -22.01 13.63
CA ILE A 410 -6.74 -21.63 14.34
C ILE A 410 -7.16 -22.75 15.30
N VAL A 411 -7.34 -23.98 14.80
CA VAL A 411 -7.79 -25.13 15.62
C VAL A 411 -6.82 -25.37 16.77
N SER A 412 -5.51 -25.43 16.50
CA SER A 412 -4.50 -25.66 17.54
C SER A 412 -4.48 -24.57 18.60
N SER A 413 -4.72 -23.31 18.23
CA SER A 413 -4.76 -22.18 19.18
C SER A 413 -5.90 -22.35 20.18
N PHE A 414 -7.09 -22.71 19.70
CA PHE A 414 -8.26 -22.93 20.56
C PHE A 414 -8.08 -24.18 21.45
N LEU A 415 -7.58 -25.30 20.91
CA LEU A 415 -7.32 -26.52 21.68
C LEU A 415 -6.28 -26.30 22.78
N LYS A 416 -5.21 -25.53 22.50
CA LYS A 416 -4.16 -25.22 23.50
C LYS A 416 -4.48 -24.01 24.38
N LYS A 417 -5.62 -23.34 24.16
CA LYS A 417 -6.09 -22.18 24.93
C LYS A 417 -5.05 -21.05 25.04
N GLN A 418 -4.26 -20.82 23.98
CA GLN A 418 -3.22 -19.79 23.96
C GLN A 418 -3.83 -18.40 23.74
N GLN A 419 -4.17 -17.72 24.83
CA GLN A 419 -4.87 -16.41 24.80
C GLN A 419 -4.16 -15.36 23.93
N LYS A 420 -2.82 -15.27 23.96
CA LYS A 420 -2.06 -14.31 23.15
C LYS A 420 -2.22 -14.50 21.64
N ILE A 421 -2.63 -15.68 21.18
CA ILE A 421 -2.89 -15.99 19.79
C ILE A 421 -4.40 -15.95 19.50
N ILE A 422 -5.23 -16.45 20.41
CA ILE A 422 -6.69 -16.46 20.24
C ILE A 422 -7.25 -15.03 20.15
N LEU A 423 -6.74 -14.08 20.93
CA LEU A 423 -7.25 -12.71 20.96
C LEU A 423 -7.11 -12.00 19.60
N PRO A 424 -5.94 -11.97 18.92
CA PRO A 424 -5.86 -11.45 17.55
C PRO A 424 -6.80 -12.17 16.59
N LEU A 425 -6.92 -13.51 16.70
CA LEU A 425 -7.81 -14.29 15.83
C LEU A 425 -9.28 -13.87 15.98
N LEU A 426 -9.76 -13.67 17.20
CA LEU A 426 -11.13 -13.24 17.45
C LEU A 426 -11.36 -11.79 17.00
N ILE A 427 -10.50 -10.86 17.39
CA ILE A 427 -10.71 -9.43 17.12
C ILE A 427 -10.61 -9.14 15.63
N PHE A 428 -9.49 -9.48 15.01
CA PHE A 428 -9.26 -9.18 13.60
C PHE A 428 -10.03 -10.13 12.68
N GLY A 429 -10.24 -11.40 13.07
CA GLY A 429 -11.02 -12.36 12.31
C GLY A 429 -12.50 -12.01 12.25
N LEU A 430 -13.14 -11.77 13.40
CA LEU A 430 -14.54 -11.34 13.45
C LEU A 430 -14.72 -9.96 12.83
N GLY A 431 -13.79 -9.03 13.09
CA GLY A 431 -13.80 -7.72 12.49
C GLY A 431 -13.68 -7.76 10.96
N PHE A 432 -12.80 -8.61 10.42
CA PHE A 432 -12.66 -8.85 9.00
C PHE A 432 -13.96 -9.40 8.40
N LEU A 433 -14.53 -10.45 8.99
CA LEU A 433 -15.79 -11.05 8.52
C LEU A 433 -16.96 -10.05 8.58
N ALA A 434 -17.08 -9.28 9.66
CA ALA A 434 -18.10 -8.24 9.77
C ALA A 434 -17.92 -7.12 8.73
N SER A 435 -16.67 -6.80 8.36
CA SER A 435 -16.37 -5.79 7.35
C SER A 435 -16.80 -6.16 5.94
N LEU A 436 -17.08 -7.44 5.68
CA LEU A 436 -17.53 -7.89 4.36
C LEU A 436 -18.89 -7.27 3.96
N VAL A 437 -19.69 -6.83 4.92
CA VAL A 437 -20.96 -6.13 4.65
C VAL A 437 -20.70 -4.73 4.09
N VAL A 438 -19.67 -4.03 4.60
CA VAL A 438 -19.37 -2.63 4.23
C VAL A 438 -18.44 -2.56 3.03
N ALA A 439 -17.53 -3.49 2.92
CA ALA A 439 -16.53 -3.56 1.84
C ALA A 439 -16.53 -4.98 1.22
N PRO A 440 -17.45 -5.27 0.30
CA PRO A 440 -17.56 -6.60 -0.30
C PRO A 440 -16.27 -7.05 -1.00
N ALA A 441 -15.70 -8.18 -0.55
CA ALA A 441 -14.40 -8.66 -1.04
C ALA A 441 -14.44 -9.08 -2.53
N TYR A 442 -15.57 -9.59 -3.01
CA TYR A 442 -15.73 -10.03 -4.40
C TYR A 442 -15.60 -8.90 -5.44
N GLN A 443 -15.67 -7.65 -5.00
CA GLN A 443 -15.51 -6.47 -5.86
C GLN A 443 -14.05 -5.95 -5.91
N THR A 444 -13.14 -6.55 -5.14
CA THR A 444 -11.80 -6.01 -4.94
C THR A 444 -10.73 -7.01 -5.32
N ARG A 445 -10.16 -6.86 -6.52
CA ARG A 445 -9.07 -7.74 -6.98
C ARG A 445 -7.90 -7.72 -5.99
N HIS A 446 -7.34 -8.92 -5.72
CA HIS A 446 -6.14 -9.11 -4.91
C HIS A 446 -6.20 -8.50 -3.49
N MET A 447 -7.39 -8.45 -2.89
CA MET A 447 -7.60 -7.95 -1.53
C MET A 447 -7.14 -6.50 -1.30
N ARG A 448 -7.09 -5.68 -2.36
CA ARG A 448 -6.54 -4.31 -2.31
C ARG A 448 -7.23 -3.40 -1.28
N VAL A 449 -8.53 -3.50 -1.12
CA VAL A 449 -9.28 -2.69 -0.15
C VAL A 449 -8.94 -3.09 1.29
N TYR A 450 -8.53 -4.35 1.49
CA TYR A 450 -8.12 -4.92 2.77
C TYR A 450 -6.63 -4.78 3.08
N ALA A 451 -5.90 -3.89 2.40
CA ALA A 451 -4.45 -3.72 2.58
C ALA A 451 -4.04 -3.55 4.06
N ALA A 452 -4.84 -2.85 4.86
CA ALA A 452 -4.60 -2.66 6.29
C ALA A 452 -4.66 -3.96 7.13
N THR A 453 -5.29 -5.02 6.63
CA THR A 453 -5.44 -6.31 7.33
C THR A 453 -4.56 -7.42 6.78
N ILE A 454 -3.79 -7.17 5.74
CA ILE A 454 -2.84 -8.15 5.20
C ILE A 454 -1.90 -8.74 6.28
N PRO A 455 -1.40 -7.97 7.28
CA PRO A 455 -0.60 -8.54 8.36
C PRO A 455 -1.35 -9.61 9.17
N PHE A 456 -2.64 -9.44 9.41
CA PHE A 456 -3.47 -10.47 10.04
C PHE A 456 -3.61 -11.71 9.14
N LEU A 457 -3.82 -11.53 7.84
CA LEU A 457 -3.88 -12.65 6.89
C LEU A 457 -2.54 -13.40 6.80
N GLY A 458 -1.40 -12.70 6.90
CA GLY A 458 -0.08 -13.33 7.00
C GLY A 458 0.14 -14.06 8.32
N PHE A 459 -0.44 -13.56 9.41
CA PHE A 459 -0.34 -14.17 10.73
C PHE A 459 -1.07 -15.53 10.81
N LEU A 460 -2.20 -15.70 10.12
CA LEU A 460 -2.99 -16.95 10.17
C LEU A 460 -2.18 -18.20 9.82
N PRO A 461 -1.56 -18.32 8.62
CA PRO A 461 -0.77 -19.50 8.28
C PRO A 461 0.52 -19.61 9.12
N SER A 462 1.06 -18.47 9.58
CA SER A 462 2.25 -18.46 10.43
C SER A 462 2.04 -19.13 11.78
N ILE A 463 0.84 -19.00 12.35
CA ILE A 463 0.45 -19.75 13.56
C ILE A 463 0.45 -21.26 13.27
N GLY A 464 0.00 -21.69 12.10
CA GLY A 464 0.04 -23.11 11.70
C GLY A 464 1.46 -23.65 11.68
N VAL A 465 2.39 -22.90 11.07
CA VAL A 465 3.82 -23.27 11.09
C VAL A 465 4.36 -23.33 12.50
N TYR A 466 4.01 -22.38 13.36
CA TYR A 466 4.43 -22.38 14.78
C TYR A 466 4.03 -23.69 15.47
N TYR A 467 2.78 -24.15 15.33
CA TYR A 467 2.33 -25.40 15.96
C TYR A 467 2.92 -26.64 15.31
N LEU A 468 3.17 -26.65 14.02
CA LEU A 468 3.88 -27.74 13.35
C LEU A 468 5.31 -27.86 13.89
N VAL A 469 6.04 -26.75 13.97
CA VAL A 469 7.41 -26.73 14.53
C VAL A 469 7.39 -27.20 15.99
N GLU A 470 6.44 -26.76 16.81
CA GLU A 470 6.31 -27.22 18.19
C GLU A 470 6.05 -28.73 18.27
N LEU A 471 5.22 -29.28 17.38
CA LEU A 471 4.95 -30.72 17.31
C LEU A 471 6.21 -31.52 16.94
N PHE A 472 6.94 -31.05 15.92
CA PHE A 472 8.17 -31.71 15.46
C PHE A 472 9.33 -31.54 16.44
N SER A 473 9.44 -30.39 17.12
CA SER A 473 10.51 -30.14 18.10
C SER A 473 10.50 -31.10 19.29
N LYS A 474 9.31 -31.62 19.64
CA LYS A 474 9.15 -32.67 20.67
C LYS A 474 9.66 -34.03 20.22
N LYS A 475 9.73 -34.27 18.91
CA LYS A 475 10.14 -35.56 18.33
C LYS A 475 11.56 -35.54 17.76
N ILE A 476 12.01 -34.40 17.25
CA ILE A 476 13.26 -34.25 16.52
C ILE A 476 14.08 -33.10 17.13
N ARG A 477 15.24 -33.44 17.75
CA ARG A 477 16.12 -32.47 18.46
C ARG A 477 16.55 -31.28 17.55
N ALA A 478 16.72 -31.50 16.26
CA ALA A 478 17.07 -30.44 15.32
C ALA A 478 16.03 -29.28 15.26
N PHE A 479 14.73 -29.59 15.46
CA PHE A 479 13.69 -28.56 15.47
C PHE A 479 13.65 -27.72 16.76
N SER A 480 14.31 -28.14 17.83
CA SER A 480 14.41 -27.34 19.08
C SER A 480 15.19 -26.04 18.87
N LEU A 481 16.06 -25.97 17.86
CA LEU A 481 16.80 -24.75 17.49
C LEU A 481 15.85 -23.61 17.03
N PHE A 482 14.67 -23.95 16.52
CA PHE A 482 13.69 -22.97 16.01
C PHE A 482 12.75 -22.40 17.08
N THR A 483 12.88 -22.82 18.32
CA THR A 483 11.99 -22.41 19.42
C THR A 483 12.61 -21.41 20.38
N THR A 484 13.90 -21.06 20.21
CA THR A 484 14.59 -20.11 21.08
C THR A 484 14.08 -18.68 20.87
N ALA A 485 13.33 -18.17 21.85
CA ALA A 485 12.92 -16.78 21.88
C ALA A 485 14.13 -15.89 22.21
N LEU A 486 14.47 -14.97 21.31
CA LEU A 486 15.42 -13.90 21.59
C LEU A 486 14.66 -12.63 21.94
N ASP A 487 15.09 -11.93 22.99
CA ASP A 487 14.42 -10.70 23.43
C ASP A 487 15.06 -9.49 22.73
N TYR A 488 14.45 -9.04 21.64
CA TYR A 488 14.93 -7.88 20.91
C TYR A 488 14.42 -6.57 21.53
N PRO A 489 15.27 -5.54 21.66
CA PRO A 489 14.84 -4.20 22.12
C PRO A 489 14.11 -3.42 21.02
N VAL A 490 13.24 -4.09 20.25
CA VAL A 490 12.58 -3.52 19.07
C VAL A 490 11.42 -2.60 19.46
N GLN A 491 10.82 -2.81 20.63
CA GLN A 491 9.59 -2.12 21.05
C GLN A 491 9.68 -0.59 21.02
N LYS A 492 10.81 -0.01 21.46
CA LYS A 492 11.03 1.44 21.40
C LYS A 492 11.17 1.91 19.96
N GLY A 493 11.88 1.16 19.11
CA GLY A 493 12.02 1.46 17.69
C GLY A 493 10.69 1.48 16.97
N VAL A 494 9.84 0.47 17.20
CA VAL A 494 8.49 0.40 16.61
C VAL A 494 7.64 1.60 17.05
N LEU A 495 7.66 1.97 18.33
CA LEU A 495 6.89 3.11 18.82
C LEU A 495 7.39 4.44 18.21
N ILE A 496 8.70 4.66 18.16
CA ILE A 496 9.30 5.85 17.55
C ILE A 496 8.93 5.92 16.07
N CYS A 497 9.10 4.81 15.31
CA CYS A 497 8.72 4.75 13.90
C CYS A 497 7.22 5.01 13.70
N SER A 498 6.35 4.49 14.57
CA SER A 498 4.91 4.73 14.48
C SER A 498 4.53 6.19 14.71
N VAL A 499 5.19 6.86 15.66
CA VAL A 499 4.98 8.29 15.94
C VAL A 499 5.49 9.13 14.76
N LEU A 500 6.72 8.88 14.28
CA LEU A 500 7.29 9.61 13.15
C LEU A 500 6.45 9.43 11.88
N LEU A 501 5.97 8.21 11.62
CA LEU A 501 5.10 7.92 10.49
C LEU A 501 3.75 8.65 10.62
N ALA A 502 3.13 8.64 11.80
CA ALA A 502 1.89 9.39 12.03
C ALA A 502 2.09 10.89 11.84
N LEU A 503 3.18 11.45 12.36
CA LEU A 503 3.53 12.86 12.16
C LEU A 503 3.74 13.19 10.68
N LEU A 504 4.47 12.36 9.96
CA LEU A 504 4.72 12.53 8.52
C LEU A 504 3.41 12.54 7.72
N ILE A 505 2.50 11.60 8.00
CA ILE A 505 1.23 11.45 7.28
C ILE A 505 0.25 12.58 7.60
N ILE A 506 0.29 13.12 8.81
CA ILE A 506 -0.62 14.19 9.26
C ILE A 506 -0.07 15.56 8.85
N PHE A 507 1.19 15.83 9.17
CA PHE A 507 1.78 17.16 8.97
C PHE A 507 2.35 17.35 7.56
N GLY A 508 2.76 16.28 6.87
CA GLY A 508 3.25 16.38 5.49
C GLY A 508 2.27 17.12 4.56
N PRO A 509 1.02 16.66 4.40
CA PRO A 509 0.03 17.35 3.57
C PRO A 509 -0.25 18.80 4.02
N ILE A 510 -0.30 19.05 5.33
CA ILE A 510 -0.53 20.37 5.89
C ILE A 510 0.64 21.31 5.54
N THR A 511 1.87 20.83 5.68
CA THR A 511 3.07 21.60 5.31
C THR A 511 3.03 21.99 3.85
N ILE A 512 2.74 21.04 2.95
CA ILE A 512 2.66 21.33 1.51
C ILE A 512 1.59 22.36 1.21
N ARG A 513 0.41 22.25 1.84
CA ARG A 513 -0.68 23.23 1.67
C ARG A 513 -0.25 24.67 1.98
N PHE A 514 0.57 24.86 3.03
CA PHE A 514 1.01 26.19 3.45
C PHE A 514 2.19 26.76 2.66
N ILE A 515 2.95 25.92 1.96
CA ILE A 515 4.09 26.38 1.13
C ILE A 515 3.75 26.42 -0.36
N ALA A 516 2.60 25.87 -0.77
CA ALA A 516 2.15 25.91 -2.15
C ALA A 516 1.93 27.36 -2.61
N PRO A 517 2.15 27.66 -3.89
CA PRO A 517 1.87 28.98 -4.46
C PRO A 517 0.39 29.36 -4.33
N ASP A 518 0.11 30.63 -4.10
CA ASP A 518 -1.27 31.14 -4.01
C ASP A 518 -1.89 31.43 -5.38
N GLU A 519 -1.08 31.61 -6.43
CA GLU A 519 -1.53 31.99 -7.77
C GLU A 519 -1.03 31.00 -8.84
N ILE A 520 -1.93 30.62 -9.73
CA ILE A 520 -1.60 29.88 -10.94
C ILE A 520 -1.33 30.92 -12.05
N PRO A 521 -0.22 30.83 -12.79
CA PRO A 521 0.05 31.73 -13.90
C PRO A 521 -1.10 31.74 -14.94
N PRO A 522 -1.24 32.84 -15.69
CA PRO A 522 -2.27 32.94 -16.70
C PRO A 522 -2.11 31.87 -17.79
N SER A 523 -3.23 31.45 -18.37
CA SER A 523 -3.25 30.50 -19.48
C SER A 523 -2.40 30.99 -20.66
N PRO A 524 -1.61 30.14 -21.30
CA PRO A 524 -0.89 30.50 -22.52
C PRO A 524 -1.86 30.87 -23.65
N THR A 525 -1.45 31.79 -24.50
CA THR A 525 -2.20 32.12 -25.70
C THR A 525 -1.80 31.16 -26.81
N CYS A 526 -2.70 30.22 -27.12
CA CYS A 526 -2.49 29.21 -28.17
C CYS A 526 -3.23 29.60 -29.47
N LYS A 527 -2.86 28.94 -30.57
CA LYS A 527 -3.55 29.10 -31.85
C LYS A 527 -4.97 28.53 -31.76
N GLU A 528 -5.86 28.98 -32.66
CA GLU A 528 -7.20 28.43 -32.72
C GLU A 528 -7.17 26.92 -32.99
N GLY A 529 -7.91 26.16 -32.18
CA GLY A 529 -7.96 24.69 -32.25
C GLY A 529 -6.85 23.96 -31.45
N GLU A 530 -5.95 24.66 -30.77
CA GLU A 530 -4.96 24.07 -29.85
C GLU A 530 -5.44 24.16 -28.40
N ASP A 531 -5.11 23.13 -27.62
CA ASP A 531 -5.32 23.09 -26.18
C ASP A 531 -4.20 23.84 -25.45
N ALA A 532 -4.58 24.67 -24.47
CA ALA A 532 -3.66 25.37 -23.59
C ALA A 532 -3.42 24.53 -22.33
N VAL A 533 -2.16 24.24 -22.02
CA VAL A 533 -1.74 23.47 -20.86
C VAL A 533 -0.68 24.24 -20.08
N PHE A 534 -0.90 24.36 -18.78
CA PHE A 534 0.10 24.80 -17.83
C PHE A 534 0.43 23.65 -16.88
N MET A 535 1.69 23.30 -16.74
CA MET A 535 2.12 22.16 -15.92
C MET A 535 3.47 22.37 -15.26
N ALA A 536 3.68 21.66 -14.13
CA ALA A 536 5.00 21.51 -13.54
C ALA A 536 5.73 20.32 -14.20
N TYR A 537 7.00 20.51 -14.55
CA TYR A 537 7.88 19.48 -15.09
C TYR A 537 8.93 19.08 -14.07
N TYR A 538 8.96 17.79 -13.75
CA TYR A 538 9.91 17.17 -12.83
C TYR A 538 10.78 16.16 -13.59
N PRO A 539 12.07 16.45 -13.85
CA PRO A 539 12.99 15.49 -14.43
C PRO A 539 12.96 14.17 -13.72
N GLY A 540 13.07 13.06 -13.95
CA GLY A 540 12.99 11.82 -13.16
C GLY A 540 11.60 11.26 -12.93
N SER A 541 10.58 11.93 -13.52
CA SER A 541 9.20 11.42 -13.59
C SER A 541 8.83 11.04 -15.02
N SER A 542 9.77 11.01 -15.94
CA SER A 542 9.57 10.72 -17.37
C SER A 542 10.28 9.45 -17.81
N ILE A 543 9.86 8.94 -18.96
CA ILE A 543 10.56 7.86 -19.68
C ILE A 543 10.86 8.31 -21.09
N HIS A 544 12.07 7.96 -21.58
CA HIS A 544 12.43 8.13 -22.98
C HIS A 544 12.02 6.90 -23.77
N ILE A 545 11.42 7.09 -24.93
CA ILE A 545 10.95 6.03 -25.80
C ILE A 545 11.73 6.11 -27.12
N TYR A 546 12.38 5.02 -27.51
CA TYR A 546 13.07 4.93 -28.79
C TYR A 546 12.80 3.58 -29.46
N ARG A 547 12.98 3.53 -30.76
CA ARG A 547 12.87 2.30 -31.53
C ARG A 547 14.15 1.47 -31.36
N ASN A 548 14.00 0.22 -30.97
CA ASN A 548 15.15 -0.69 -30.83
C ASN A 548 15.69 -1.13 -32.21
N ASP A 549 14.78 -1.30 -33.18
CA ASP A 549 15.11 -1.62 -34.57
C ASP A 549 14.11 -0.94 -35.50
N PRO A 550 14.54 -0.16 -36.50
CA PRO A 550 13.66 0.50 -37.46
C PRO A 550 12.77 -0.46 -38.26
N SER A 551 13.19 -1.70 -38.43
CA SER A 551 12.44 -2.75 -39.16
C SER A 551 11.39 -3.43 -38.30
N ILE A 552 11.49 -3.31 -36.95
CA ILE A 552 10.58 -3.92 -35.97
C ILE A 552 9.87 -2.82 -35.21
N THR A 553 8.56 -2.91 -35.09
CA THR A 553 7.73 -1.97 -34.33
C THR A 553 7.85 -2.13 -32.81
N THR A 554 9.02 -2.46 -32.29
CA THR A 554 9.30 -2.61 -30.87
C THR A 554 9.88 -1.34 -30.29
N TRP A 555 9.27 -0.86 -29.23
CA TRP A 555 9.66 0.32 -28.49
C TRP A 555 10.45 -0.06 -27.26
N VAL A 556 11.49 0.68 -26.96
CA VAL A 556 12.31 0.46 -25.77
C VAL A 556 12.27 1.73 -24.92
N PRO A 557 11.68 1.68 -23.73
CA PRO A 557 11.72 2.81 -22.81
C PRO A 557 13.08 2.88 -22.10
N ILE A 558 13.58 4.09 -21.91
CA ILE A 558 14.68 4.38 -20.99
C ILE A 558 14.14 5.28 -19.88
N LEU A 559 14.44 4.94 -18.64
CA LEU A 559 14.15 5.81 -17.51
C LEU A 559 15.13 6.99 -17.51
N SER A 560 14.63 8.22 -17.49
CA SER A 560 15.35 9.44 -17.77
C SER A 560 16.57 9.75 -16.86
N GLN A 561 16.68 9.08 -15.72
CA GLN A 561 17.78 9.30 -14.78
C GLN A 561 18.60 8.04 -14.45
N LEU A 562 18.17 6.87 -14.87
CA LEU A 562 18.79 5.62 -14.45
C LEU A 562 19.33 4.78 -15.60
N ASP A 563 19.32 5.29 -16.84
CA ASP A 563 19.80 4.61 -18.06
C ASP A 563 19.39 3.12 -18.19
N TYR A 564 18.20 2.80 -17.68
CA TYR A 564 17.67 1.44 -17.78
C TYR A 564 17.08 1.22 -19.17
N LYS A 565 17.73 0.38 -19.95
CA LYS A 565 17.22 -0.12 -21.22
C LYS A 565 16.27 -1.29 -20.96
N GLY A 566 15.00 -1.13 -21.30
CA GLY A 566 13.99 -2.18 -21.20
C GLY A 566 13.05 -2.18 -22.39
N SER A 567 12.51 -3.34 -22.77
CA SER A 567 11.45 -3.41 -23.79
C SER A 567 10.09 -3.15 -23.15
N ILE A 568 9.19 -2.44 -23.86
CA ILE A 568 7.80 -2.32 -23.43
C ILE A 568 7.14 -3.68 -23.62
N HIS A 569 6.96 -4.41 -22.53
CA HIS A 569 6.17 -5.63 -22.51
C HIS A 569 4.84 -5.34 -21.85
N SER A 570 3.75 -5.61 -22.55
CA SER A 570 2.43 -5.60 -21.93
C SER A 570 2.18 -6.92 -21.22
N ILE A 571 1.89 -6.84 -19.92
CA ILE A 571 1.30 -7.97 -19.19
C ILE A 571 -0.23 -7.88 -19.24
N CYS A 572 -0.75 -6.70 -19.49
CA CYS A 572 -2.17 -6.36 -19.53
C CYS A 572 -2.40 -5.30 -20.61
N CYS A 573 -3.42 -5.49 -21.42
CA CYS A 573 -4.00 -4.48 -22.28
C CYS A 573 -3.29 -4.27 -23.63
N ASP A 574 -3.50 -5.21 -24.55
CA ASP A 574 -2.99 -5.19 -25.94
C ASP A 574 -3.39 -3.94 -26.76
N ALA A 575 -4.49 -3.27 -26.39
CA ALA A 575 -4.96 -2.06 -27.07
C ALA A 575 -3.97 -0.88 -26.98
N GLU A 576 -3.20 -0.78 -25.88
CA GLU A 576 -2.28 0.33 -25.64
C GLU A 576 -0.91 0.15 -26.30
N ILE A 577 -0.49 -1.10 -26.52
CA ILE A 577 0.73 -1.36 -27.30
C ILE A 577 0.54 -0.84 -28.72
N ASN A 578 -0.67 -0.91 -29.26
CA ASN A 578 -0.97 -0.37 -30.58
C ASN A 578 -0.86 1.15 -30.62
N TYR A 579 -1.13 1.84 -29.50
CA TYR A 579 -1.01 3.29 -29.41
C TYR A 579 0.45 3.74 -29.55
N PHE A 580 1.39 3.06 -28.89
CA PHE A 580 2.82 3.37 -29.00
C PHE A 580 3.40 3.15 -30.40
N LYS A 581 2.71 2.45 -31.30
CA LYS A 581 3.17 2.28 -32.68
C LYS A 581 3.17 3.59 -33.50
N TYR A 582 2.36 4.55 -33.11
CA TYR A 582 2.17 5.80 -33.83
C TYR A 582 2.99 6.96 -33.26
N ILE A 583 3.63 6.77 -32.11
CA ILE A 583 4.43 7.83 -31.48
C ILE A 583 5.74 8.02 -32.26
N PRO A 584 6.08 9.26 -32.68
CA PRO A 584 7.36 9.54 -33.33
C PRO A 584 8.53 9.30 -32.36
N VAL A 585 9.64 8.81 -32.86
CA VAL A 585 10.84 8.49 -32.04
C VAL A 585 12.06 9.27 -32.53
N PRO A 586 12.95 9.64 -31.62
CA PRO A 586 12.92 9.50 -30.15
C PRO A 586 11.94 10.47 -29.51
N THR A 587 11.25 10.02 -28.47
CA THR A 587 10.29 10.85 -27.70
C THR A 587 10.39 10.56 -26.22
N THR A 588 9.96 11.52 -25.41
CA THR A 588 9.80 11.40 -23.96
C THR A 588 8.33 11.41 -23.61
N MET A 589 7.90 10.47 -22.77
CA MET A 589 6.59 10.46 -22.17
C MET A 589 6.68 10.97 -20.73
N TYR A 590 5.78 11.88 -20.39
CA TYR A 590 5.69 12.50 -19.07
C TYR A 590 4.25 12.49 -18.55
N PRO A 591 4.00 12.02 -17.31
CA PRO A 591 2.68 12.13 -16.68
C PRO A 591 2.49 13.56 -16.18
N ALA A 592 1.59 14.29 -16.77
CA ALA A 592 1.36 15.71 -16.49
C ALA A 592 -0.03 15.95 -15.89
N VAL A 593 -0.13 17.03 -15.14
CA VAL A 593 -1.40 17.61 -14.71
C VAL A 593 -1.53 18.98 -15.35
N ASN A 594 -2.61 19.20 -16.11
CA ASN A 594 -2.95 20.55 -16.54
C ASN A 594 -3.50 21.33 -15.34
N LEU A 595 -2.69 22.21 -14.77
CA LEU A 595 -3.03 22.99 -13.58
C LEU A 595 -4.16 24.02 -13.83
N LEU A 596 -4.51 24.30 -15.09
CA LEU A 596 -5.64 25.16 -15.45
C LEU A 596 -7.00 24.43 -15.35
N THR A 597 -7.03 23.11 -15.59
CA THR A 597 -8.26 22.34 -15.74
C THR A 597 -8.33 21.09 -14.85
N ASP A 598 -7.31 20.81 -14.05
CA ASP A 598 -7.10 19.59 -13.25
C ASP A 598 -7.13 18.28 -14.07
N LYS A 599 -7.04 18.37 -15.42
CA LYS A 599 -7.00 17.20 -16.28
C LYS A 599 -5.65 16.49 -16.21
N LEU A 600 -5.71 15.17 -16.16
CA LEU A 600 -4.53 14.31 -16.26
C LEU A 600 -4.20 14.07 -17.73
N ILE A 601 -2.94 14.24 -18.11
CA ILE A 601 -2.47 14.08 -19.49
C ILE A 601 -1.13 13.35 -19.54
N TYR A 602 -0.88 12.62 -20.63
CA TYR A 602 0.43 12.12 -20.97
C TYR A 602 1.04 13.00 -22.05
N MET A 603 2.02 13.79 -21.70
CA MET A 603 2.74 14.61 -22.67
C MET A 603 3.72 13.72 -23.45
N ILE A 604 3.66 13.78 -24.77
CA ILE A 604 4.56 13.10 -25.70
C ILE A 604 5.36 14.15 -26.43
N VAL A 605 6.65 14.23 -26.16
CA VAL A 605 7.49 15.31 -26.64
C VAL A 605 8.85 14.79 -27.10
N LYS A 606 9.51 15.49 -28.05
CA LYS A 606 10.90 15.24 -28.38
C LYS A 606 11.78 15.63 -27.21
N GLU A 607 12.74 14.78 -26.86
CA GLU A 607 13.65 14.97 -25.72
C GLU A 607 14.32 16.34 -25.72
N GLU A 608 14.74 16.80 -26.88
CA GLU A 608 15.44 18.07 -27.10
C GLU A 608 14.64 19.33 -26.71
N LEU A 609 13.31 19.19 -26.54
CA LEU A 609 12.41 20.29 -26.22
C LEU A 609 12.14 20.44 -24.71
N LEU A 610 12.60 19.49 -23.89
CA LEU A 610 12.37 19.51 -22.44
C LEU A 610 13.56 20.16 -21.72
N PRO A 611 13.30 20.96 -20.66
CA PRO A 611 14.38 21.51 -19.84
C PRO A 611 15.06 20.42 -19.00
N ASP A 612 16.34 20.61 -18.73
CA ASP A 612 17.11 19.70 -17.86
C ASP A 612 16.77 19.82 -16.37
N ARG A 613 16.03 20.87 -15.99
CA ARG A 613 15.72 21.19 -14.59
C ARG A 613 14.22 21.27 -14.36
N TYR A 614 13.84 21.16 -13.09
CA TYR A 614 12.49 21.50 -12.64
C TYR A 614 12.11 22.91 -13.10
N GLY A 615 10.88 23.05 -13.55
CA GLY A 615 10.30 24.34 -13.94
C GLY A 615 8.85 24.19 -14.34
N HIS A 616 8.20 25.33 -14.55
CA HIS A 616 6.85 25.35 -15.10
C HIS A 616 6.89 25.49 -16.61
N LEU A 617 5.98 24.83 -17.29
CA LEU A 617 5.86 24.84 -18.73
C LEU A 617 4.49 25.37 -19.13
N GLN A 618 4.47 26.34 -20.04
CA GLN A 618 3.30 26.71 -20.83
C GLN A 618 3.38 25.99 -22.17
N ILE A 619 2.34 25.25 -22.50
CA ILE A 619 2.32 24.38 -23.66
C ILE A 619 1.06 24.64 -24.47
N CYS A 620 1.22 24.83 -25.77
CA CYS A 620 0.14 24.73 -26.74
C CYS A 620 0.28 23.43 -27.53
N GLY A 621 -0.82 22.75 -27.77
CA GLY A 621 -0.77 21.49 -28.49
C GLY A 621 -2.14 20.88 -28.72
N HIS A 622 -2.16 19.64 -29.16
CA HIS A 622 -3.39 18.90 -29.39
C HIS A 622 -3.50 17.74 -28.40
N ILE A 623 -4.65 17.65 -27.71
CA ILE A 623 -4.93 16.57 -26.78
C ILE A 623 -5.82 15.54 -27.49
N GLU A 624 -5.30 14.33 -27.67
CA GLU A 624 -6.08 13.19 -28.14
C GLU A 624 -6.60 12.37 -26.95
N ASP A 625 -7.92 12.20 -26.86
CA ASP A 625 -8.53 11.36 -25.83
C ASP A 625 -8.23 9.88 -26.09
N VAL A 626 -7.59 9.21 -25.13
CA VAL A 626 -7.19 7.80 -25.24
C VAL A 626 -8.38 6.85 -25.11
N HIS A 627 -9.41 7.27 -24.40
CA HIS A 627 -10.62 6.49 -24.16
C HIS A 627 -11.87 7.37 -24.34
N LYS A 628 -12.93 6.76 -24.85
CA LYS A 628 -14.24 7.40 -25.03
C LYS A 628 -14.97 7.75 -23.71
N GLN A 629 -14.29 7.68 -22.55
CA GLN A 629 -14.87 8.00 -21.25
C GLN A 629 -14.35 9.34 -20.74
N PRO A 630 -15.21 10.22 -20.21
CA PRO A 630 -14.87 11.61 -19.83
C PRO A 630 -13.87 11.75 -18.66
N SER A 631 -13.52 10.66 -17.99
CA SER A 631 -12.64 10.65 -16.80
C SER A 631 -11.17 10.39 -17.11
N ASP A 632 -10.82 10.13 -18.38
CA ASP A 632 -9.55 9.52 -18.71
C ASP A 632 -8.56 10.54 -19.29
N SER A 633 -7.28 10.25 -19.02
CA SER A 633 -6.14 10.99 -19.50
C SER A 633 -6.02 10.95 -21.02
N GLY A 634 -5.76 12.11 -21.62
CA GLY A 634 -5.43 12.23 -23.04
C GLY A 634 -3.92 12.22 -23.29
N PHE A 635 -3.52 12.04 -24.56
CA PHE A 635 -2.15 12.29 -25.01
C PHE A 635 -2.03 13.71 -25.54
N LEU A 636 -1.11 14.50 -24.96
CA LEU A 636 -0.78 15.84 -25.43
C LEU A 636 0.42 15.77 -26.37
N TYR A 637 0.24 16.27 -27.58
CA TYR A 637 1.29 16.49 -28.56
C TYR A 637 1.59 17.98 -28.66
N PRO A 638 2.68 18.45 -28.05
CA PRO A 638 3.04 19.88 -28.05
C PRO A 638 3.35 20.40 -29.45
N SER A 639 2.77 21.54 -29.82
CA SER A 639 3.18 22.36 -30.95
C SER A 639 4.20 23.43 -30.53
N SER A 640 4.09 23.92 -29.29
CA SER A 640 5.06 24.83 -28.66
C SER A 640 5.18 24.57 -27.18
N ILE A 641 6.38 24.75 -26.64
CA ILE A 641 6.72 24.64 -25.22
C ILE A 641 7.48 25.90 -24.82
N GLN A 642 7.02 26.58 -23.78
CA GLN A 642 7.67 27.75 -23.24
C GLN A 642 7.94 27.52 -21.74
N PRO A 643 9.22 27.38 -21.33
CA PRO A 643 9.57 27.41 -19.92
C PRO A 643 9.22 28.75 -19.30
N ILE A 644 8.72 28.73 -18.07
CA ILE A 644 8.49 29.90 -17.24
C ILE A 644 9.46 29.79 -16.07
N ASP A 645 10.33 30.77 -15.93
CA ASP A 645 11.30 30.90 -14.83
C ASP A 645 10.64 31.31 -13.51
#